data_fafe6d86e67b3cd17f8ef087eb3bb432
#
_entry.id   fafe6d86e67b3cd17f8ef087eb3bb432
#
_cell.length_a   1.000
_cell.length_b   1.000
_cell.length_c   1.000
_cell.angle_alpha   90.00
_cell.angle_beta   90.00
_cell.angle_gamma   90.00
#
_symmetry.space_group_name_H-M   'P 1'
#
loop_
_entity.id
_entity.type
_entity.pdbx_description
1 polymer ?
#
loop_
_entity_poly.entity_id
_entity_poly.type
_entity_poly.pdbx_seq_one_letter_code
_entity_poly.pdbx_strand_id
1 'polypeptide(L)'
;MTEQTVLKQVAEMARIADSYVSAWGDEAKVEDETIVRLLASLGYDTSSDDALLKSAEKMHKKDVLATVQVVRDEQPVEVELNLGVSARESEFSWRLETEQGEVFEGYLQSQIVRDERAEGGPLVFALPADLPWGYHTLQVMRKRRKAPYEMSLIITPKACFKQDQISQGKKLWGPSVQLYTLRTQHNWGIGDFGDLKQLVADIAARGGDFVGLNPIHSLFPANPEGASPYSPSSRRWLNVLYIDVSSVAEFALSAQAQQIVGGAEFQQRLQKARESHWVNYTEVAELKMSVLPLLFEEFKARHLSKNTERAKNFLDFVEIGGDSLLHQAAFDAIHAELHAEDSNVWGWPVFPEKYRRFENAAVQKFIAEKQEKVQLYMYLQWIADGQINEAQALAEEKGMAVGLYRDLAVGVADSGSETWADEGNLILDASIGAPPDILGPLGQNWGLPPLNPQVLQKTGYDAFIKLLRANMKHCGSLRIDHVLGLLRLWWIPKGENATKGAYMYYPVEDMLAILALESHRYQCSVIGEDLGTVPDEIVDILRDAGVHSYKVFFFETSEEDGGFISPKHYAEQSMSALCTHDMPTLRGFWHCDDLKMGKEIGLYPDQEQLDGLFDDRLECKQGILDSVAWHGYLPEGVGRDASQVPMDSYLSEALQLHVAAGASTLLSVQLEDWLEMDKPVNIPGTVDEYPNWRRKLSMNLDEIFAQEAVNRIATNLTEVRAKASK
;
A
#
# COMPACT_ATOMS: atom_id res chain seq x y z
N MET A 1 -23.53 -11.66 35.37
CA MET A 1 -22.21 -11.53 34.72
C MET A 1 -21.68 -12.95 34.62
N THR A 2 -21.66 -13.53 33.42
CA THR A 2 -21.01 -14.82 33.13
C THR A 2 -19.52 -14.66 33.42
N GLU A 3 -18.95 -15.54 34.27
CA GLU A 3 -17.50 -15.58 34.46
C GLU A 3 -16.79 -15.70 33.12
N GLN A 4 -16.01 -14.69 32.76
CA GLN A 4 -15.23 -14.67 31.53
C GLN A 4 -14.14 -15.74 31.64
N THR A 5 -13.99 -16.62 30.66
CA THR A 5 -12.94 -17.63 30.65
C THR A 5 -11.57 -16.96 30.58
N VAL A 6 -10.51 -17.60 31.11
CA VAL A 6 -9.12 -17.11 31.02
C VAL A 6 -8.74 -16.83 29.57
N LEU A 7 -9.13 -17.71 28.65
CA LEU A 7 -8.86 -17.54 27.21
C LEU A 7 -9.42 -16.22 26.68
N LYS A 8 -10.67 -15.90 26.97
CA LYS A 8 -11.31 -14.65 26.50
C LYS A 8 -10.68 -13.42 27.13
N GLN A 9 -10.35 -13.47 28.41
CA GLN A 9 -9.66 -12.38 29.09
C GLN A 9 -8.30 -12.08 28.43
N VAL A 10 -7.51 -13.11 28.12
CA VAL A 10 -6.21 -12.92 27.48
C VAL A 10 -6.35 -12.53 26.01
N ALA A 11 -7.37 -13.05 25.30
CA ALA A 11 -7.68 -12.62 23.93
C ALA A 11 -7.97 -11.11 23.87
N GLU A 12 -8.80 -10.59 24.79
CA GLU A 12 -9.08 -9.16 24.90
C GLU A 12 -7.81 -8.34 25.18
N MET A 13 -6.96 -8.80 26.12
CA MET A 13 -5.66 -8.16 26.39
C MET A 13 -4.75 -8.16 25.15
N ALA A 14 -4.78 -9.22 24.36
CA ALA A 14 -4.04 -9.36 23.12
C ALA A 14 -4.71 -8.63 21.92
N ARG A 15 -5.88 -8.02 22.11
CA ARG A 15 -6.69 -7.34 21.09
C ARG A 15 -7.24 -8.29 20.00
N ILE A 16 -7.50 -9.55 20.34
CA ILE A 16 -8.16 -10.52 19.47
C ILE A 16 -9.66 -10.48 19.77
N ALA A 17 -10.49 -10.26 18.74
CA ALA A 17 -11.94 -10.33 18.87
C ALA A 17 -12.40 -11.78 19.11
N ASP A 18 -13.33 -12.01 20.04
CA ASP A 18 -13.96 -13.30 20.26
C ASP A 18 -15.28 -13.47 19.50
N SER A 19 -15.75 -12.38 18.85
CA SER A 19 -16.90 -12.37 17.96
C SER A 19 -16.79 -11.24 16.92
N TYR A 20 -17.58 -11.29 15.88
CA TYR A 20 -17.68 -10.26 14.84
C TYR A 20 -19.06 -10.25 14.21
N VAL A 21 -19.44 -9.13 13.60
CA VAL A 21 -20.64 -9.05 12.77
C VAL A 21 -20.31 -9.58 11.38
N SER A 22 -21.03 -10.60 10.94
CA SER A 22 -20.87 -11.19 9.61
C SER A 22 -21.41 -10.25 8.52
N ALA A 23 -21.09 -10.55 7.26
CA ALA A 23 -21.63 -9.80 6.11
C ALA A 23 -23.15 -9.91 5.97
N TRP A 24 -23.79 -10.85 6.66
CA TRP A 24 -25.24 -11.01 6.72
C TRP A 24 -25.89 -10.28 7.90
N GLY A 25 -25.10 -9.56 8.72
CA GLY A 25 -25.57 -8.81 9.87
C GLY A 25 -25.71 -9.61 11.15
N ASP A 26 -25.36 -10.89 11.15
CA ASP A 26 -25.44 -11.76 12.32
C ASP A 26 -24.15 -11.71 13.15
N GLU A 27 -24.28 -11.81 14.48
CA GLU A 27 -23.12 -12.00 15.36
C GLU A 27 -22.54 -13.41 15.21
N ALA A 28 -21.32 -13.50 14.71
CA ALA A 28 -20.56 -14.74 14.56
C ALA A 28 -19.50 -14.85 15.66
N LYS A 29 -19.39 -16.01 16.30
CA LYS A 29 -18.37 -16.28 17.33
C LYS A 29 -17.13 -16.88 16.72
N VAL A 30 -15.97 -16.45 17.20
CA VAL A 30 -14.68 -17.05 16.88
C VAL A 30 -14.50 -18.35 17.67
N GLU A 31 -14.00 -19.40 17.02
CA GLU A 31 -13.72 -20.67 17.69
C GLU A 31 -12.54 -20.51 18.67
N ASP A 32 -12.66 -21.13 19.84
CA ASP A 32 -11.61 -21.09 20.89
C ASP A 32 -10.25 -21.59 20.37
N GLU A 33 -10.25 -22.61 19.49
CA GLU A 33 -9.03 -23.13 18.86
C GLU A 33 -8.32 -22.07 17.99
N THR A 34 -9.07 -21.26 17.25
CA THR A 34 -8.52 -20.13 16.48
C THR A 34 -7.85 -19.12 17.40
N ILE A 35 -8.50 -18.74 18.50
CA ILE A 35 -7.95 -17.80 19.49
C ILE A 35 -6.67 -18.36 20.10
N VAL A 36 -6.65 -19.64 20.51
CA VAL A 36 -5.46 -20.30 21.07
C VAL A 36 -4.29 -20.26 20.09
N ARG A 37 -4.52 -20.57 18.82
CA ARG A 37 -3.46 -20.55 17.80
C ARG A 37 -2.94 -19.16 17.52
N LEU A 38 -3.80 -18.15 17.45
CA LEU A 38 -3.40 -16.75 17.29
C LEU A 38 -2.62 -16.23 18.51
N LEU A 39 -3.02 -16.58 19.73
CA LEU A 39 -2.25 -16.25 20.94
C LEU A 39 -0.87 -16.91 20.91
N ALA A 40 -0.79 -18.19 20.52
CA ALA A 40 0.48 -18.89 20.38
C ALA A 40 1.39 -18.21 19.34
N SER A 41 0.84 -17.77 18.19
CA SER A 41 1.61 -17.04 17.16
C SER A 41 2.16 -15.70 17.66
N LEU A 42 1.49 -15.06 18.63
CA LEU A 42 1.96 -13.85 19.32
C LEU A 42 2.97 -14.14 20.42
N GLY A 43 3.26 -15.42 20.73
CA GLY A 43 4.24 -15.84 21.73
C GLY A 43 3.68 -16.04 23.15
N TYR A 44 2.34 -16.14 23.31
CA TYR A 44 1.76 -16.53 24.59
C TYR A 44 1.91 -18.03 24.82
N ASP A 45 2.10 -18.43 26.07
CA ASP A 45 2.13 -19.84 26.46
C ASP A 45 0.70 -20.35 26.65
N THR A 46 0.21 -21.08 25.67
CA THR A 46 -1.15 -21.63 25.62
C THR A 46 -1.27 -23.05 26.19
N SER A 47 -0.24 -23.55 26.88
CA SER A 47 -0.20 -24.94 27.39
C SER A 47 -1.19 -25.20 28.54
N SER A 48 -1.61 -24.17 29.26
CA SER A 48 -2.63 -24.21 30.30
C SER A 48 -3.11 -22.80 30.65
N ASP A 49 -4.27 -22.67 31.31
CA ASP A 49 -4.80 -21.37 31.76
C ASP A 49 -3.83 -20.62 32.64
N ASP A 50 -3.16 -21.33 33.58
CA ASP A 50 -2.14 -20.74 34.43
C ASP A 50 -0.90 -20.23 33.68
N ALA A 51 -0.45 -20.96 32.67
CA ALA A 51 0.66 -20.58 31.80
C ALA A 51 0.29 -19.38 30.94
N LEU A 52 -0.93 -19.40 30.40
CA LEU A 52 -1.48 -18.32 29.59
C LEU A 52 -1.59 -17.01 30.37
N LEU A 53 -2.14 -17.04 31.59
CA LEU A 53 -2.19 -15.86 32.48
C LEU A 53 -0.81 -15.33 32.82
N LYS A 54 0.15 -16.20 33.21
CA LYS A 54 1.52 -15.77 33.52
C LYS A 54 2.24 -15.15 32.33
N SER A 55 2.03 -15.71 31.14
CA SER A 55 2.61 -15.12 29.91
C SER A 55 1.97 -13.76 29.60
N ALA A 56 0.65 -13.63 29.76
CA ALA A 56 -0.07 -12.37 29.60
C ALA A 56 0.40 -11.30 30.58
N GLU A 57 0.50 -11.62 31.89
CA GLU A 57 1.02 -10.72 32.90
C GLU A 57 2.44 -10.22 32.56
N LYS A 58 3.29 -11.10 32.07
CA LYS A 58 4.65 -10.76 31.64
C LYS A 58 4.65 -9.83 30.42
N MET A 59 3.81 -10.11 29.43
CA MET A 59 3.78 -9.37 28.16
C MET A 59 3.14 -7.99 28.29
N HIS A 60 2.14 -7.86 29.19
CA HIS A 60 1.41 -6.60 29.43
C HIS A 60 1.88 -5.87 30.71
N LYS A 61 3.02 -6.29 31.28
CA LYS A 61 3.59 -5.59 32.43
C LYS A 61 3.89 -4.15 32.05
N LYS A 62 3.27 -3.20 32.77
CA LYS A 62 3.52 -1.78 32.55
C LYS A 62 4.95 -1.42 32.98
N ASP A 63 5.68 -0.78 32.10
CA ASP A 63 6.96 -0.16 32.42
C ASP A 63 6.75 1.12 33.24
N VAL A 64 7.81 1.60 33.88
CA VAL A 64 7.77 2.85 34.66
C VAL A 64 7.39 4.03 33.76
N LEU A 65 7.93 4.09 32.58
CA LEU A 65 7.62 5.02 31.52
C LEU A 65 7.30 4.20 30.25
N ALA A 66 6.24 4.53 29.55
CA ALA A 66 5.91 3.89 28.29
C ALA A 66 7.05 4.05 27.27
N THR A 67 7.22 3.10 26.37
CA THR A 67 8.25 3.18 25.32
C THR A 67 7.92 4.21 24.25
N VAL A 68 6.63 4.46 24.03
CA VAL A 68 6.14 5.46 23.08
C VAL A 68 4.87 6.12 23.59
N GLN A 69 4.71 7.38 23.25
CA GLN A 69 3.46 8.13 23.39
C GLN A 69 3.26 8.99 22.15
N VAL A 70 2.07 8.93 21.57
CA VAL A 70 1.67 9.75 20.41
C VAL A 70 0.64 10.78 20.88
N VAL A 71 0.85 12.03 20.56
CA VAL A 71 -0.02 13.16 21.00
C VAL A 71 -0.29 14.07 19.81
N ARG A 72 -1.55 14.47 19.63
CA ARG A 72 -1.91 15.50 18.64
C ARG A 72 -1.65 16.90 19.20
N ASP A 73 -1.19 17.83 18.40
CA ASP A 73 -0.74 19.17 18.80
C ASP A 73 -1.79 20.01 19.55
N GLU A 74 -3.07 19.72 19.38
CA GLU A 74 -4.16 20.37 20.10
C GLU A 74 -4.34 19.87 21.55
N GLN A 75 -3.62 18.82 21.94
CA GLN A 75 -3.75 18.16 23.22
C GLN A 75 -2.60 18.53 24.17
N PRO A 76 -2.87 18.71 25.48
CA PRO A 76 -1.80 18.87 26.45
C PRO A 76 -0.94 17.61 26.51
N VAL A 77 0.37 17.78 26.56
CA VAL A 77 1.31 16.65 26.66
C VAL A 77 1.46 16.24 28.11
N GLU A 78 0.62 15.32 28.55
CA GLU A 78 0.66 14.70 29.88
C GLU A 78 1.31 13.34 29.81
N VAL A 79 2.30 13.08 30.66
CA VAL A 79 3.09 11.84 30.68
C VAL A 79 2.81 11.06 31.95
N GLU A 80 2.49 9.78 31.80
CA GLU A 80 2.24 8.85 32.89
C GLU A 80 3.53 8.16 33.35
N LEU A 81 3.72 8.11 34.65
CA LEU A 81 4.78 7.34 35.32
C LEU A 81 4.18 6.31 36.27
N ASN A 82 4.41 5.04 35.99
CA ASN A 82 3.98 3.92 36.84
C ASN A 82 4.98 3.73 38.00
N LEU A 83 4.87 4.58 39.00
CA LEU A 83 5.74 4.59 40.18
C LEU A 83 5.04 3.98 41.38
N GLY A 84 5.78 3.25 42.21
CA GLY A 84 5.24 2.81 43.49
C GLY A 84 4.97 4.00 44.45
N VAL A 85 3.99 3.85 45.34
CA VAL A 85 3.56 4.89 46.32
C VAL A 85 4.71 5.44 47.17
N SER A 86 5.77 4.66 47.42
CA SER A 86 6.96 5.08 48.17
C SER A 86 7.96 5.93 47.39
N ALA A 87 7.78 6.10 46.06
CA ALA A 87 8.68 6.89 45.25
C ALA A 87 8.50 8.40 45.54
N ARG A 88 9.58 9.12 45.77
CA ARG A 88 9.53 10.57 46.04
C ARG A 88 9.76 11.32 44.74
N GLU A 89 8.87 12.25 44.41
CA GLU A 89 8.88 13.04 43.14
C GLU A 89 10.15 13.89 43.05
N SER A 90 10.67 14.39 44.20
CA SER A 90 11.93 15.16 44.25
C SER A 90 13.20 14.36 43.89
N GLU A 91 13.07 13.07 43.65
CA GLU A 91 14.16 12.22 43.15
C GLU A 91 14.22 12.15 41.61
N PHE A 92 13.26 12.74 40.92
CA PHE A 92 13.14 12.64 39.49
C PHE A 92 13.31 13.98 38.78
N SER A 93 14.06 13.95 37.71
CA SER A 93 14.14 15.02 36.70
C SER A 93 13.83 14.45 35.32
N TRP A 94 13.42 15.31 34.40
CA TRP A 94 13.18 14.92 33.02
C TRP A 94 13.96 15.83 32.06
N ARG A 95 14.28 15.27 30.90
CA ARG A 95 14.90 15.95 29.76
C ARG A 95 14.18 15.51 28.50
N LEU A 96 13.71 16.48 27.74
CA LEU A 96 13.10 16.28 26.43
C LEU A 96 14.05 16.87 25.38
N GLU A 97 14.44 16.06 24.43
CA GLU A 97 15.20 16.48 23.25
C GLU A 97 14.30 16.37 22.02
N THR A 98 14.04 17.49 21.37
CA THR A 98 13.21 17.50 20.16
C THR A 98 14.00 16.95 18.97
N GLU A 99 13.31 16.54 17.93
CA GLU A 99 13.92 16.08 16.68
C GLU A 99 14.82 17.16 16.03
N GLN A 100 14.52 18.45 16.28
CA GLN A 100 15.29 19.59 15.81
C GLN A 100 16.51 19.91 16.70
N GLY A 101 16.66 19.17 17.81
CA GLY A 101 17.79 19.33 18.76
C GLY A 101 17.57 20.37 19.84
N GLU A 102 16.34 20.91 20.00
CA GLU A 102 16.00 21.75 21.15
C GLU A 102 15.88 20.87 22.42
N VAL A 103 16.33 21.41 23.54
CA VAL A 103 16.36 20.69 24.81
C VAL A 103 15.55 21.44 25.86
N PHE A 104 14.60 20.73 26.47
CA PHE A 104 13.83 21.17 27.64
C PHE A 104 14.17 20.29 28.83
N GLU A 105 14.31 20.88 30.00
CA GLU A 105 14.65 20.14 31.22
C GLU A 105 13.83 20.65 32.40
N GLY A 106 13.54 19.76 33.36
CA GLY A 106 12.81 20.14 34.54
C GLY A 106 12.83 19.08 35.64
N TYR A 107 12.24 19.45 36.77
CA TYR A 107 12.02 18.54 37.86
C TYR A 107 10.57 18.08 37.93
N LEU A 108 10.35 16.79 38.14
CA LEU A 108 9.03 16.20 38.15
C LEU A 108 8.07 16.90 39.12
N GLN A 109 8.55 17.21 40.32
CA GLN A 109 7.79 17.80 41.40
C GLN A 109 7.08 19.12 41.04
N SER A 110 7.67 19.90 40.14
CA SER A 110 7.10 21.22 39.73
C SER A 110 6.04 21.12 38.65
N GLN A 111 5.80 19.93 38.07
CA GLN A 111 4.95 19.76 36.91
C GLN A 111 3.90 18.65 37.07
N ILE A 112 3.69 18.16 38.27
CA ILE A 112 2.69 17.14 38.58
C ILE A 112 1.31 17.75 38.31
N VAL A 113 0.51 17.04 37.49
CA VAL A 113 -0.89 17.35 37.21
C VAL A 113 -1.81 16.48 38.05
N ARG A 114 -1.50 15.18 38.14
CA ARG A 114 -2.29 14.19 38.92
C ARG A 114 -1.37 13.18 39.61
N ASP A 115 -1.79 12.72 40.76
CA ASP A 115 -1.13 11.65 41.50
C ASP A 115 -2.16 10.61 41.98
N GLU A 116 -2.29 9.54 41.20
CA GLU A 116 -3.26 8.48 41.44
C GLU A 116 -2.61 7.22 42.06
N ARG A 117 -1.37 7.31 42.51
CA ARG A 117 -0.58 6.16 43.06
C ARG A 117 -1.19 5.53 44.27
N ALA A 118 -1.90 6.29 45.12
CA ALA A 118 -2.60 5.77 46.29
C ALA A 118 -3.73 4.79 45.95
N GLU A 119 -4.29 4.95 44.72
CA GLU A 119 -5.37 4.13 44.15
C GLU A 119 -4.85 3.07 43.17
N GLY A 120 -3.53 2.94 43.04
CA GLY A 120 -2.89 2.01 42.11
C GLY A 120 -2.74 2.55 40.70
N GLY A 121 -3.03 3.86 40.45
CA GLY A 121 -2.87 4.54 39.20
C GLY A 121 -1.47 5.14 38.99
N PRO A 122 -1.25 5.88 37.90
CA PRO A 122 0.02 6.54 37.55
C PRO A 122 0.20 7.87 38.30
N LEU A 123 1.43 8.36 38.34
CA LEU A 123 1.76 9.76 38.53
C LEU A 123 1.81 10.44 37.18
N VAL A 124 1.09 11.54 36.98
CA VAL A 124 1.01 12.27 35.70
C VAL A 124 1.67 13.62 35.84
N PHE A 125 2.55 13.96 34.89
CA PHE A 125 3.17 15.28 34.83
C PHE A 125 3.04 15.88 33.43
N ALA A 126 2.98 17.21 33.34
CA ALA A 126 2.86 17.94 32.08
C ALA A 126 4.24 18.31 31.52
N LEU A 127 4.39 18.21 30.22
CA LEU A 127 5.51 18.78 29.47
C LEU A 127 5.13 20.19 28.98
N PRO A 128 6.11 21.00 28.48
CA PRO A 128 5.82 22.28 27.88
C PRO A 128 4.73 22.20 26.81
N ALA A 129 3.89 23.24 26.74
CA ALA A 129 2.97 23.42 25.64
C ALA A 129 3.72 23.81 24.35
N ASP A 130 3.07 23.71 23.21
CA ASP A 130 3.59 24.17 21.91
C ASP A 130 4.87 23.45 21.44
N LEU A 131 5.00 22.15 21.73
CA LEU A 131 6.08 21.34 21.17
C LEU A 131 5.90 21.21 19.65
N PRO A 132 6.98 21.28 18.87
CA PRO A 132 6.89 21.13 17.41
C PRO A 132 6.48 19.72 17.03
N TRP A 133 5.86 19.57 15.84
CA TRP A 133 5.62 18.24 15.28
C TRP A 133 6.93 17.50 15.04
N GLY A 134 6.97 16.24 15.41
CA GLY A 134 8.16 15.42 15.20
C GLY A 134 8.28 14.27 16.18
N TYR A 135 9.43 13.60 16.06
CA TYR A 135 9.84 12.46 16.88
C TYR A 135 10.85 12.91 17.92
N HIS A 136 10.41 13.01 19.15
CA HIS A 136 11.22 13.52 20.27
C HIS A 136 11.63 12.40 21.22
N THR A 137 12.70 12.63 21.96
CA THR A 137 13.15 11.68 22.99
C THR A 137 12.92 12.29 24.37
N LEU A 138 12.06 11.67 25.17
CA LEU A 138 11.87 12.02 26.56
C LEU A 138 12.66 11.07 27.44
N GLN A 139 13.50 11.63 28.31
CA GLN A 139 14.26 10.91 29.32
C GLN A 139 13.77 11.32 30.72
N VAL A 140 13.44 10.32 31.55
CA VAL A 140 13.12 10.54 32.96
C VAL A 140 14.21 9.87 33.80
N MET A 141 14.95 10.70 34.55
CA MET A 141 16.07 10.26 35.38
C MET A 141 15.67 10.19 36.84
N ARG A 142 15.92 9.07 37.47
CA ARG A 142 15.80 8.94 38.94
C ARG A 142 17.18 9.11 39.59
N LYS A 143 17.27 9.93 40.64
CA LYS A 143 18.47 10.11 41.43
C LYS A 143 19.09 8.76 41.85
N ARG A 144 20.37 8.57 41.62
CA ARG A 144 21.13 7.32 41.87
C ARG A 144 20.87 6.17 40.88
N ARG A 145 20.02 6.32 39.89
CA ARG A 145 19.91 5.37 38.76
C ARG A 145 20.97 5.69 37.70
N LYS A 146 21.61 4.65 37.13
CA LYS A 146 22.68 4.84 36.14
C LYS A 146 22.18 5.25 34.74
N ALA A 147 20.98 4.79 34.36
CA ALA A 147 20.39 5.07 33.05
C ALA A 147 18.99 5.69 33.20
N PRO A 148 18.58 6.62 32.32
CA PRO A 148 17.21 7.14 32.33
C PRO A 148 16.18 6.06 31.98
N TYR A 149 14.92 6.37 32.21
CA TYR A 149 13.81 5.78 31.49
C TYR A 149 13.63 6.60 30.22
N GLU A 150 13.47 5.95 29.09
CA GLU A 150 13.34 6.63 27.79
C GLU A 150 11.99 6.33 27.15
N MET A 151 11.45 7.33 26.45
CA MET A 151 10.20 7.25 25.70
C MET A 151 10.36 8.02 24.38
N SER A 152 9.90 7.43 23.31
CA SER A 152 9.67 8.15 22.05
C SER A 152 8.38 8.96 22.20
N LEU A 153 8.47 10.29 22.20
CA LEU A 153 7.34 11.19 22.21
C LEU A 153 7.10 11.72 20.79
N ILE A 154 5.93 11.38 20.23
CA ILE A 154 5.58 11.74 18.86
C ILE A 154 4.49 12.81 18.92
N ILE A 155 4.80 14.02 18.46
CA ILE A 155 3.82 15.11 18.34
C ILE A 155 3.40 15.23 16.89
N THR A 156 2.08 15.22 16.64
CA THR A 156 1.53 15.11 15.30
C THR A 156 0.49 16.19 15.00
N PRO A 157 0.29 16.54 13.73
CA PRO A 157 -0.89 17.33 13.34
C PRO A 157 -2.17 16.53 13.55
N LYS A 158 -3.31 17.24 13.55
CA LYS A 158 -4.64 16.65 13.75
C LYS A 158 -5.06 15.72 12.60
N ALA A 159 -4.77 16.10 11.36
CA ALA A 159 -5.22 15.42 10.16
C ALA A 159 -4.14 15.41 9.09
N CYS A 160 -4.27 14.53 8.10
CA CYS A 160 -3.38 14.41 6.96
C CYS A 160 -3.34 15.69 6.11
N PHE A 161 -2.23 15.87 5.42
CA PHE A 161 -2.02 16.96 4.47
C PHE A 161 -3.05 16.95 3.35
N LYS A 162 -3.46 18.14 2.90
CA LYS A 162 -4.28 18.35 1.71
C LYS A 162 -3.62 19.39 0.82
N GLN A 163 -3.62 19.16 -0.49
CA GLN A 163 -3.12 20.11 -1.46
C GLN A 163 -3.91 21.43 -1.38
N ASP A 164 -3.26 22.55 -1.63
CA ASP A 164 -3.88 23.88 -1.61
C ASP A 164 -5.08 23.97 -2.55
N GLN A 165 -5.00 23.36 -3.73
CA GLN A 165 -6.08 23.32 -4.72
C GLN A 165 -7.33 22.62 -4.16
N ILE A 166 -7.13 21.50 -3.45
CA ILE A 166 -8.23 20.77 -2.77
C ILE A 166 -8.84 21.66 -1.68
N SER A 167 -8.01 22.31 -0.87
CA SER A 167 -8.45 23.20 0.20
C SER A 167 -9.21 24.43 -0.33
N GLN A 168 -8.94 24.84 -1.56
CA GLN A 168 -9.66 25.89 -2.28
C GLN A 168 -10.93 25.40 -3.00
N GLY A 169 -11.30 24.14 -2.86
CA GLY A 169 -12.51 23.55 -3.44
C GLY A 169 -12.37 23.11 -4.90
N LYS A 170 -11.14 23.02 -5.45
CA LYS A 170 -10.91 22.48 -6.78
C LYS A 170 -11.20 20.97 -6.79
N LYS A 171 -11.90 20.52 -7.81
CA LYS A 171 -12.16 19.10 -8.09
C LYS A 171 -11.12 18.59 -9.08
N LEU A 172 -10.38 17.56 -8.69
CA LEU A 172 -9.23 17.02 -9.42
C LEU A 172 -9.60 15.73 -10.16
N TRP A 173 -8.94 15.43 -11.28
CA TRP A 173 -9.09 14.16 -11.99
C TRP A 173 -7.77 13.66 -12.55
N GLY A 174 -7.69 12.36 -12.73
CA GLY A 174 -6.56 11.70 -13.41
C GLY A 174 -6.83 10.22 -13.64
N PRO A 175 -6.04 9.56 -14.51
CA PRO A 175 -6.14 8.12 -14.70
C PRO A 175 -5.45 7.37 -13.57
N SER A 176 -6.00 6.21 -13.19
CA SER A 176 -5.28 5.14 -12.50
C SER A 176 -4.86 4.09 -13.51
N VAL A 177 -3.59 3.73 -13.51
CA VAL A 177 -3.01 2.78 -14.46
C VAL A 177 -2.20 1.71 -13.73
N GLN A 178 -2.16 0.53 -14.30
CA GLN A 178 -1.15 -0.46 -13.95
C GLN A 178 0.09 -0.14 -14.79
N LEU A 179 1.21 0.25 -14.16
CA LEU A 179 2.40 0.73 -14.87
C LEU A 179 2.87 -0.26 -15.94
N TYR A 180 2.89 -1.54 -15.62
CA TYR A 180 3.30 -2.60 -16.55
C TYR A 180 2.44 -2.70 -17.80
N THR A 181 1.21 -2.13 -17.83
CA THR A 181 0.31 -2.19 -18.98
C THR A 181 0.66 -1.20 -20.08
N LEU A 182 1.43 -0.17 -19.76
CA LEU A 182 1.77 0.90 -20.71
C LEU A 182 2.59 0.37 -21.88
N ARG A 183 2.33 0.91 -23.05
CA ARG A 183 3.00 0.54 -24.31
C ARG A 183 3.57 1.78 -24.98
N THR A 184 4.81 1.65 -25.41
CA THR A 184 5.48 2.57 -26.30
C THR A 184 6.39 1.79 -27.26
N GLN A 185 6.95 2.46 -28.25
CA GLN A 185 7.96 1.86 -29.11
C GLN A 185 9.35 1.84 -28.46
N HIS A 186 9.49 2.41 -27.24
CA HIS A 186 10.78 2.58 -26.58
C HIS A 186 10.98 1.60 -25.42
N ASN A 187 9.90 1.14 -24.76
CA ASN A 187 10.02 0.24 -23.62
C ASN A 187 10.51 -1.18 -24.01
N TRP A 188 10.86 -1.95 -23.02
CA TRP A 188 11.43 -3.29 -23.21
C TRP A 188 10.40 -4.41 -22.93
N GLY A 189 9.18 -4.25 -23.45
CA GLY A 189 8.11 -5.25 -23.36
C GLY A 189 7.24 -5.16 -22.11
N ILE A 190 7.51 -4.18 -21.25
CA ILE A 190 6.75 -3.82 -20.05
C ILE A 190 6.72 -2.30 -19.96
N GLY A 191 5.61 -1.72 -19.49
CA GLY A 191 5.57 -0.30 -19.16
C GLY A 191 6.55 0.03 -18.05
N ASP A 192 7.30 1.12 -18.18
CA ASP A 192 8.39 1.49 -17.28
C ASP A 192 8.34 2.98 -16.89
N PHE A 193 9.34 3.45 -16.14
CA PHE A 193 9.36 4.85 -15.67
C PHE A 193 9.55 5.86 -16.80
N GLY A 194 10.09 5.46 -17.97
CA GLY A 194 10.13 6.28 -19.19
C GLY A 194 8.72 6.48 -19.75
N ASP A 195 7.95 5.41 -19.83
CA ASP A 195 6.54 5.44 -20.26
C ASP A 195 5.69 6.25 -19.28
N LEU A 196 5.98 6.15 -17.97
CA LEU A 196 5.31 6.96 -16.95
C LEU A 196 5.53 8.46 -17.18
N LYS A 197 6.75 8.88 -17.49
CA LYS A 197 7.04 10.29 -17.78
C LYS A 197 6.27 10.77 -19.03
N GLN A 198 6.16 9.94 -20.04
CA GLN A 198 5.35 10.25 -21.22
C GLN A 198 3.87 10.39 -20.84
N LEU A 199 3.31 9.44 -20.10
CA LEU A 199 1.91 9.49 -19.66
C LEU A 199 1.63 10.74 -18.82
N VAL A 200 2.51 11.09 -17.89
CA VAL A 200 2.40 12.32 -17.06
C VAL A 200 2.31 13.56 -17.94
N ALA A 201 3.19 13.68 -18.95
CA ALA A 201 3.16 14.80 -19.87
C ALA A 201 1.85 14.86 -20.69
N ASP A 202 1.37 13.71 -21.18
CA ASP A 202 0.15 13.58 -21.96
C ASP A 202 -1.11 13.94 -21.16
N ILE A 203 -1.19 13.48 -19.91
CA ILE A 203 -2.33 13.77 -19.01
C ILE A 203 -2.30 15.24 -18.56
N ALA A 204 -1.15 15.76 -18.18
CA ALA A 204 -1.00 17.17 -17.81
C ALA A 204 -1.41 18.11 -18.95
N ALA A 205 -1.02 17.81 -20.19
CA ALA A 205 -1.41 18.59 -21.38
C ALA A 205 -2.94 18.63 -21.63
N ARG A 206 -3.68 17.70 -21.00
CA ARG A 206 -5.15 17.57 -21.11
C ARG A 206 -5.89 18.04 -19.85
N GLY A 207 -5.17 18.65 -18.92
CA GLY A 207 -5.74 19.21 -17.70
C GLY A 207 -5.99 18.19 -16.58
N GLY A 208 -5.38 17.00 -16.65
CA GLY A 208 -5.37 16.04 -15.55
C GLY A 208 -4.43 16.48 -14.44
N ASP A 209 -4.79 16.17 -13.22
CA ASP A 209 -4.13 16.63 -12.01
C ASP A 209 -3.24 15.55 -11.36
N PHE A 210 -3.39 14.28 -11.77
CA PHE A 210 -2.59 13.15 -11.27
C PHE A 210 -2.53 11.98 -12.26
N VAL A 211 -1.56 11.10 -12.02
CA VAL A 211 -1.49 9.73 -12.56
C VAL A 211 -1.36 8.78 -11.38
N GLY A 212 -2.38 7.93 -11.20
CA GLY A 212 -2.38 6.89 -10.17
C GLY A 212 -1.69 5.63 -10.68
N LEU A 213 -0.93 4.99 -9.79
CA LEU A 213 -0.16 3.79 -10.08
C LEU A 213 -0.66 2.61 -9.24
N ASN A 214 -0.50 1.39 -9.77
CA ASN A 214 -0.50 0.17 -8.96
C ASN A 214 0.67 0.21 -7.96
N PRO A 215 0.71 -0.70 -6.94
CA PRO A 215 1.90 -0.86 -6.13
C PRO A 215 3.12 -1.13 -7.01
N ILE A 216 4.13 -0.27 -6.91
CA ILE A 216 5.40 -0.39 -7.66
C ILE A 216 6.51 -0.97 -6.80
N HIS A 217 6.12 -1.72 -5.79
CA HIS A 217 6.99 -2.37 -4.82
C HIS A 217 7.93 -3.39 -5.45
N SER A 218 9.04 -3.68 -4.76
CA SER A 218 9.98 -4.71 -5.17
C SER A 218 9.30 -6.07 -5.24
N LEU A 219 9.38 -6.72 -6.38
CA LEU A 219 8.98 -8.11 -6.59
C LEU A 219 10.20 -9.02 -6.52
N PHE A 220 10.24 -10.08 -7.31
CA PHE A 220 11.30 -11.09 -7.33
C PHE A 220 12.02 -11.06 -8.69
N PRO A 221 13.08 -10.26 -8.87
CA PRO A 221 13.76 -10.14 -10.17
C PRO A 221 14.32 -11.48 -10.71
N ALA A 222 14.69 -12.40 -9.81
CA ALA A 222 15.19 -13.73 -10.16
C ALA A 222 14.06 -14.70 -10.55
N ASN A 223 12.84 -14.51 -10.00
CA ASN A 223 11.65 -15.31 -10.31
C ASN A 223 10.50 -14.37 -10.71
N PRO A 224 10.56 -13.75 -11.90
CA PRO A 224 9.69 -12.65 -12.29
C PRO A 224 8.23 -13.08 -12.57
N GLU A 225 7.94 -14.38 -12.64
CA GLU A 225 6.58 -14.89 -12.87
C GLU A 225 5.63 -14.64 -11.69
N GLY A 226 6.15 -14.42 -10.47
CA GLY A 226 5.39 -13.89 -9.33
C GLY A 226 5.04 -12.41 -9.53
N ALA A 227 4.08 -12.12 -10.42
CA ALA A 227 3.83 -10.79 -10.97
C ALA A 227 2.85 -9.93 -10.16
N SER A 228 2.18 -10.49 -9.13
CA SER A 228 1.20 -9.73 -8.34
C SER A 228 1.85 -8.54 -7.62
N PRO A 229 1.43 -7.31 -7.89
CA PRO A 229 1.97 -6.13 -7.21
C PRO A 229 1.51 -6.05 -5.74
N TYR A 230 0.48 -6.83 -5.37
CA TYR A 230 -0.07 -6.88 -4.01
C TYR A 230 0.55 -7.97 -3.12
N SER A 231 1.49 -8.78 -3.67
CA SER A 231 2.30 -9.74 -2.92
C SER A 231 3.80 -9.46 -3.13
N PRO A 232 4.28 -8.26 -2.75
CA PRO A 232 5.65 -7.86 -3.02
C PRO A 232 6.67 -8.56 -2.10
N SER A 233 7.91 -8.65 -2.57
CA SER A 233 9.06 -9.05 -1.77
C SER A 233 9.35 -8.05 -0.65
N SER A 234 9.20 -6.76 -0.95
CA SER A 234 9.29 -5.66 0.03
C SER A 234 8.45 -4.47 -0.42
N ARG A 235 7.73 -3.86 0.53
CA ARG A 235 6.99 -2.61 0.31
C ARG A 235 7.86 -1.35 0.43
N ARG A 236 9.10 -1.48 0.85
CA ARG A 236 10.02 -0.35 1.07
C ARG A 236 10.90 -0.03 -0.12
N TRP A 237 11.00 -0.94 -1.09
CA TRP A 237 11.85 -0.86 -2.27
C TRP A 237 11.03 -0.98 -3.55
N LEU A 238 11.63 -0.64 -4.69
CA LEU A 238 10.96 -0.55 -5.98
C LEU A 238 11.20 -1.80 -6.83
N ASN A 239 10.25 -2.10 -7.71
CA ASN A 239 10.42 -3.13 -8.73
C ASN A 239 11.41 -2.64 -9.79
N VAL A 240 12.59 -3.24 -9.82
CA VAL A 240 13.68 -2.86 -10.74
C VAL A 240 13.37 -3.16 -12.21
N LEU A 241 12.33 -3.97 -12.49
CA LEU A 241 11.89 -4.20 -13.87
C LEU A 241 11.18 -2.97 -14.48
N TYR A 242 10.81 -1.98 -13.65
CA TYR A 242 10.29 -0.70 -14.14
C TYR A 242 11.38 0.31 -14.54
N ILE A 243 12.67 -0.02 -14.41
CA ILE A 243 13.75 0.83 -14.88
C ILE A 243 13.66 0.97 -16.40
N ASP A 244 13.60 2.21 -16.91
CA ASP A 244 13.89 2.52 -18.31
C ASP A 244 15.41 2.43 -18.53
N VAL A 245 15.84 1.30 -19.07
CA VAL A 245 17.26 0.98 -19.26
C VAL A 245 17.92 1.97 -20.21
N SER A 246 17.21 2.39 -21.25
CA SER A 246 17.72 3.27 -22.31
C SER A 246 18.03 4.68 -21.80
N SER A 247 17.34 5.14 -20.77
CA SER A 247 17.53 6.47 -20.16
C SER A 247 18.59 6.49 -19.03
N VAL A 248 19.11 5.32 -18.63
CA VAL A 248 20.20 5.27 -17.66
C VAL A 248 21.45 5.94 -18.22
N ALA A 249 22.05 6.89 -17.48
CA ALA A 249 23.14 7.70 -17.98
C ALA A 249 24.34 6.89 -18.52
N GLU A 250 24.61 5.74 -17.91
CA GLU A 250 25.68 4.82 -18.31
C GLU A 250 25.39 4.09 -19.62
N PHE A 251 24.13 4.01 -20.09
CA PHE A 251 23.77 3.29 -21.32
C PHE A 251 24.45 3.89 -22.55
N ALA A 252 24.40 5.22 -22.69
CA ALA A 252 25.05 5.92 -23.81
C ALA A 252 26.59 5.80 -23.79
N LEU A 253 27.16 5.46 -22.63
CA LEU A 253 28.60 5.36 -22.42
C LEU A 253 29.15 3.93 -22.53
N SER A 254 28.28 2.92 -22.43
CA SER A 254 28.65 1.51 -22.48
C SER A 254 28.57 0.95 -23.90
N ALA A 255 29.71 0.88 -24.59
CA ALA A 255 29.80 0.30 -25.92
C ALA A 255 29.30 -1.16 -25.96
N GLN A 256 29.57 -1.92 -24.88
CA GLN A 256 29.13 -3.32 -24.78
C GLN A 256 27.61 -3.42 -24.66
N ALA A 257 26.96 -2.59 -23.83
CA ALA A 257 25.51 -2.53 -23.72
C ALA A 257 24.86 -2.18 -25.07
N GLN A 258 25.38 -1.18 -25.77
CA GLN A 258 24.89 -0.76 -27.07
C GLN A 258 25.06 -1.87 -28.13
N GLN A 259 26.19 -2.60 -28.10
CA GLN A 259 26.43 -3.70 -29.01
C GLN A 259 25.43 -4.86 -28.77
N ILE A 260 25.16 -5.21 -27.52
CA ILE A 260 24.17 -6.26 -27.18
C ILE A 260 22.79 -5.84 -27.64
N VAL A 261 22.36 -4.63 -27.26
CA VAL A 261 21.04 -4.11 -27.63
C VAL A 261 20.88 -3.94 -29.12
N GLY A 262 21.93 -3.51 -29.85
CA GLY A 262 21.94 -3.39 -31.31
C GLY A 262 22.00 -4.73 -32.05
N GLY A 263 22.21 -5.84 -31.36
CA GLY A 263 22.28 -7.18 -31.94
C GLY A 263 20.93 -7.66 -32.50
N ALA A 264 20.96 -8.36 -33.63
CA ALA A 264 19.74 -8.80 -34.31
C ALA A 264 18.86 -9.73 -33.45
N GLU A 265 19.46 -10.63 -32.68
CA GLU A 265 18.76 -11.53 -31.78
C GLU A 265 18.05 -10.73 -30.65
N PHE A 266 18.76 -9.80 -30.01
CA PHE A 266 18.17 -8.94 -28.98
C PHE A 266 17.00 -8.14 -29.53
N GLN A 267 17.17 -7.52 -30.68
CA GLN A 267 16.11 -6.72 -31.33
C GLN A 267 14.89 -7.56 -31.69
N GLN A 268 15.08 -8.79 -32.15
CA GLN A 268 13.98 -9.71 -32.45
C GLN A 268 13.21 -10.10 -31.17
N ARG A 269 13.90 -10.42 -30.09
CA ARG A 269 13.31 -10.74 -28.77
C ARG A 269 12.53 -9.51 -28.23
N LEU A 270 13.15 -8.35 -28.29
CA LEU A 270 12.57 -7.09 -27.83
C LEU A 270 11.29 -6.76 -28.62
N GLN A 271 11.31 -6.89 -29.94
CA GLN A 271 10.14 -6.65 -30.78
C GLN A 271 8.99 -7.60 -30.43
N LYS A 272 9.28 -8.89 -30.27
CA LYS A 272 8.29 -9.88 -29.85
C LYS A 272 7.69 -9.54 -28.47
N ALA A 273 8.51 -9.10 -27.52
CA ALA A 273 8.05 -8.70 -26.18
C ALA A 273 7.15 -7.45 -26.25
N ARG A 274 7.47 -6.47 -27.12
CA ARG A 274 6.63 -5.26 -27.35
C ARG A 274 5.29 -5.59 -27.99
N GLU A 275 5.27 -6.45 -29.01
CA GLU A 275 4.05 -6.80 -29.76
C GLU A 275 3.08 -7.67 -28.97
N SER A 276 3.56 -8.43 -27.99
CA SER A 276 2.72 -9.27 -27.14
C SER A 276 1.63 -8.46 -26.43
N HIS A 277 0.41 -8.99 -26.37
CA HIS A 277 -0.71 -8.41 -25.61
C HIS A 277 -0.56 -8.62 -24.10
N TRP A 278 0.32 -9.51 -23.69
CA TRP A 278 0.59 -9.87 -22.30
C TRP A 278 2.06 -9.64 -22.00
N VAL A 279 2.36 -9.17 -20.80
CA VAL A 279 3.75 -9.06 -20.34
C VAL A 279 4.33 -10.46 -20.16
N ASN A 280 5.43 -10.74 -20.85
CA ASN A 280 6.26 -11.89 -20.59
C ASN A 280 7.37 -11.48 -19.62
N TYR A 281 7.12 -11.66 -18.33
CA TYR A 281 8.02 -11.19 -17.29
C TYR A 281 9.40 -11.85 -17.33
N THR A 282 9.47 -13.15 -17.66
CA THR A 282 10.75 -13.86 -17.85
C THR A 282 11.57 -13.23 -18.97
N GLU A 283 10.96 -12.99 -20.13
CA GLU A 283 11.63 -12.35 -21.27
C GLU A 283 12.10 -10.93 -20.94
N VAL A 284 11.24 -10.14 -20.26
CA VAL A 284 11.58 -8.77 -19.82
C VAL A 284 12.76 -8.79 -18.85
N ALA A 285 12.74 -9.68 -17.85
CA ALA A 285 13.81 -9.79 -16.88
C ALA A 285 15.14 -10.20 -17.56
N GLU A 286 15.12 -11.19 -18.45
CA GLU A 286 16.30 -11.60 -19.19
C GLU A 286 16.88 -10.47 -20.06
N LEU A 287 16.05 -9.76 -20.81
CA LEU A 287 16.49 -8.61 -21.62
C LEU A 287 17.13 -7.54 -20.75
N LYS A 288 16.46 -7.10 -19.67
CA LYS A 288 16.95 -6.01 -18.82
C LYS A 288 18.21 -6.45 -18.04
N MET A 289 18.21 -7.65 -17.45
CA MET A 289 19.34 -8.16 -16.68
C MET A 289 20.55 -8.57 -17.52
N SER A 290 20.41 -8.72 -18.84
CA SER A 290 21.56 -8.85 -19.73
C SER A 290 22.34 -7.55 -19.93
N VAL A 291 21.74 -6.40 -19.63
CA VAL A 291 22.31 -5.07 -19.87
C VAL A 291 22.59 -4.29 -18.58
N LEU A 292 21.68 -4.29 -17.62
CA LEU A 292 21.83 -3.52 -16.37
C LEU A 292 23.16 -3.77 -15.62
N PRO A 293 23.68 -5.02 -15.49
CA PRO A 293 24.98 -5.24 -14.88
C PRO A 293 26.13 -4.54 -15.63
N LEU A 294 26.06 -4.42 -16.95
CA LEU A 294 27.09 -3.73 -17.75
C LEU A 294 27.07 -2.23 -17.49
N LEU A 295 25.89 -1.66 -17.21
CA LEU A 295 25.76 -0.25 -16.84
C LEU A 295 26.38 -0.01 -15.46
N PHE A 296 26.20 -0.94 -14.53
CA PHE A 296 26.86 -0.88 -13.22
C PHE A 296 28.39 -0.94 -13.34
N GLU A 297 28.93 -1.83 -14.21
CA GLU A 297 30.37 -1.87 -14.48
C GLU A 297 30.90 -0.54 -15.02
N GLU A 298 30.17 0.09 -15.95
CA GLU A 298 30.50 1.40 -16.48
C GLU A 298 30.46 2.48 -15.38
N PHE A 299 29.43 2.43 -14.52
CA PHE A 299 29.30 3.31 -13.36
C PHE A 299 30.48 3.17 -12.39
N LYS A 300 30.89 1.95 -12.05
CA LYS A 300 32.06 1.70 -11.21
C LYS A 300 33.33 2.31 -11.81
N ALA A 301 33.56 2.03 -13.09
CA ALA A 301 34.78 2.47 -13.79
C ALA A 301 34.86 3.99 -13.94
N ARG A 302 33.72 4.67 -14.18
CA ARG A 302 33.70 6.12 -14.45
C ARG A 302 33.48 6.96 -13.22
N HIS A 303 32.71 6.45 -12.26
CA HIS A 303 32.23 7.25 -11.14
C HIS A 303 32.77 6.78 -9.79
N LEU A 304 32.54 5.53 -9.38
CA LEU A 304 33.00 5.05 -8.07
C LEU A 304 34.52 5.10 -7.94
N SER A 305 35.25 4.63 -8.96
CA SER A 305 36.73 4.65 -8.93
C SER A 305 37.34 6.06 -8.90
N LYS A 306 36.56 7.09 -9.28
CA LYS A 306 37.00 8.49 -9.39
C LYS A 306 36.34 9.42 -8.36
N ASN A 307 35.48 8.84 -7.50
CA ASN A 307 34.73 9.59 -6.47
C ASN A 307 34.06 10.87 -7.02
N THR A 308 33.35 10.72 -8.15
CA THR A 308 32.61 11.82 -8.78
C THR A 308 31.37 12.20 -7.98
N GLU A 309 30.73 13.33 -8.31
CA GLU A 309 29.46 13.74 -7.67
C GLU A 309 28.38 12.67 -7.82
N ARG A 310 28.27 12.02 -9.00
CA ARG A 310 27.33 10.90 -9.23
C ARG A 310 27.64 9.70 -8.32
N ALA A 311 28.91 9.43 -8.03
CA ALA A 311 29.31 8.40 -7.06
C ALA A 311 28.90 8.76 -5.63
N LYS A 312 29.06 10.03 -5.24
CA LYS A 312 28.64 10.51 -3.92
C LYS A 312 27.14 10.38 -3.74
N ASN A 313 26.33 10.80 -4.71
CA ASN A 313 24.88 10.65 -4.69
C ASN A 313 24.45 9.20 -4.51
N PHE A 314 25.14 8.25 -5.14
CA PHE A 314 24.90 6.83 -4.92
C PHE A 314 25.28 6.39 -3.50
N LEU A 315 26.44 6.81 -3.00
CA LEU A 315 26.89 6.45 -1.66
C LEU A 315 26.00 7.05 -0.57
N ASP A 316 25.52 8.28 -0.75
CA ASP A 316 24.53 8.93 0.13
C ASP A 316 23.20 8.14 0.12
N PHE A 317 22.75 7.68 -1.04
CA PHE A 317 21.58 6.82 -1.14
C PHE A 317 21.77 5.48 -0.39
N VAL A 318 22.96 4.88 -0.49
CA VAL A 318 23.30 3.64 0.23
C VAL A 318 23.33 3.87 1.74
N GLU A 319 23.92 4.99 2.19
CA GLU A 319 23.98 5.36 3.61
C GLU A 319 22.57 5.60 4.18
N ILE A 320 21.73 6.37 3.48
CA ILE A 320 20.33 6.62 3.87
C ILE A 320 19.51 5.33 3.88
N GLY A 321 19.73 4.45 2.90
CA GLY A 321 19.04 3.16 2.79
C GLY A 321 19.39 2.17 3.89
N GLY A 322 20.64 2.28 4.43
CA GLY A 322 21.13 1.52 5.57
C GLY A 322 20.88 0.02 5.48
N ASP A 323 20.57 -0.59 6.61
CA ASP A 323 20.34 -2.03 6.72
C ASP A 323 19.21 -2.52 5.81
N SER A 324 18.15 -1.73 5.64
CA SER A 324 17.03 -2.11 4.80
C SER A 324 17.41 -2.27 3.33
N LEU A 325 18.26 -1.39 2.80
CA LEU A 325 18.78 -1.51 1.43
C LEU A 325 19.73 -2.70 1.32
N LEU A 326 20.57 -2.92 2.34
CA LEU A 326 21.47 -4.08 2.38
C LEU A 326 20.68 -5.39 2.39
N HIS A 327 19.61 -5.48 3.19
CA HIS A 327 18.74 -6.65 3.26
C HIS A 327 18.11 -6.96 1.89
N GLN A 328 17.52 -5.96 1.25
CA GLN A 328 16.93 -6.12 -0.09
C GLN A 328 17.96 -6.56 -1.12
N ALA A 329 19.08 -5.86 -1.19
CA ALA A 329 20.12 -6.14 -2.18
C ALA A 329 20.81 -7.50 -1.97
N ALA A 330 21.06 -7.88 -0.72
CA ALA A 330 21.62 -9.19 -0.38
C ALA A 330 20.65 -10.33 -0.72
N PHE A 331 19.35 -10.15 -0.40
CA PHE A 331 18.31 -11.11 -0.77
C PHE A 331 18.27 -11.32 -2.29
N ASP A 332 18.15 -10.24 -3.07
CA ASP A 332 18.07 -10.33 -4.53
C ASP A 332 19.32 -10.97 -5.13
N ALA A 333 20.50 -10.64 -4.62
CA ALA A 333 21.77 -11.20 -5.08
C ALA A 333 21.89 -12.71 -4.78
N ILE A 334 21.48 -13.14 -3.58
CA ILE A 334 21.48 -14.55 -3.19
C ILE A 334 20.42 -15.31 -3.99
N HIS A 335 19.21 -14.77 -4.09
CA HIS A 335 18.13 -15.39 -4.85
C HIS A 335 18.51 -15.59 -6.31
N ALA A 336 19.10 -14.58 -6.95
CA ALA A 336 19.56 -14.68 -8.34
C ALA A 336 20.60 -15.79 -8.52
N GLU A 337 21.55 -15.96 -7.59
CA GLU A 337 22.57 -17.00 -7.66
C GLU A 337 21.98 -18.39 -7.48
N LEU A 338 21.11 -18.55 -6.47
CA LEU A 338 20.46 -19.84 -6.19
C LEU A 338 19.47 -20.24 -7.29
N HIS A 339 18.67 -19.31 -7.79
CA HIS A 339 17.70 -19.57 -8.86
C HIS A 339 18.38 -19.91 -10.19
N ALA A 340 19.54 -19.33 -10.47
CA ALA A 340 20.34 -19.69 -11.65
C ALA A 340 20.88 -21.12 -11.60
N GLU A 341 21.13 -21.67 -10.40
CA GLU A 341 21.53 -23.05 -10.20
C GLU A 341 20.32 -24.02 -10.21
N ASP A 342 19.19 -23.60 -9.64
CA ASP A 342 17.94 -24.38 -9.56
C ASP A 342 16.74 -23.45 -9.68
N SER A 343 16.03 -23.49 -10.80
CA SER A 343 14.83 -22.68 -11.07
C SER A 343 13.64 -22.95 -10.13
N ASN A 344 13.68 -24.02 -9.31
CA ASN A 344 12.68 -24.27 -8.29
C ASN A 344 12.88 -23.42 -7.02
N VAL A 345 13.96 -22.67 -6.92
CA VAL A 345 14.22 -21.77 -5.80
C VAL A 345 13.42 -20.48 -6.00
N TRP A 346 12.20 -20.48 -5.51
CA TRP A 346 11.22 -19.40 -5.70
C TRP A 346 11.25 -18.31 -4.61
N GLY A 347 11.90 -18.55 -3.49
CA GLY A 347 12.00 -17.60 -2.37
C GLY A 347 12.75 -18.21 -1.19
N TRP A 348 12.95 -17.44 -0.10
CA TRP A 348 13.79 -17.88 1.02
C TRP A 348 13.33 -19.16 1.75
N PRO A 349 12.03 -19.55 1.80
CA PRO A 349 11.63 -20.79 2.45
C PRO A 349 12.28 -22.03 1.85
N VAL A 350 12.63 -21.98 0.57
CA VAL A 350 13.30 -23.08 -0.14
C VAL A 350 14.80 -22.83 -0.35
N PHE A 351 15.36 -21.75 0.15
CA PHE A 351 16.82 -21.57 0.19
C PHE A 351 17.50 -22.70 1.00
N PRO A 352 18.73 -23.07 0.69
CA PRO A 352 19.55 -23.86 1.61
C PRO A 352 19.53 -23.25 3.02
N GLU A 353 19.43 -24.06 4.06
CA GLU A 353 19.25 -23.62 5.45
C GLU A 353 20.22 -22.50 5.87
N LYS A 354 21.47 -22.57 5.42
CA LYS A 354 22.50 -21.56 5.67
C LYS A 354 22.20 -20.15 5.13
N TYR A 355 21.22 -20.03 4.21
CA TYR A 355 20.81 -18.76 3.59
C TYR A 355 19.38 -18.31 3.97
N ARG A 356 18.66 -19.08 4.82
CA ARG A 356 17.25 -18.80 5.14
C ARG A 356 17.02 -17.61 6.06
N ARG A 357 18.07 -17.08 6.67
CA ARG A 357 17.97 -15.90 7.56
C ARG A 357 19.15 -14.97 7.29
N PHE A 358 18.88 -13.67 7.37
CA PHE A 358 19.91 -12.64 7.13
C PHE A 358 21.12 -12.78 8.06
N GLU A 359 20.90 -13.08 9.35
CA GLU A 359 21.95 -13.15 10.37
C GLU A 359 22.89 -14.38 10.24
N ASN A 360 22.53 -15.32 9.37
CA ASN A 360 23.34 -16.53 9.20
C ASN A 360 24.75 -16.19 8.69
N ALA A 361 25.76 -16.82 9.29
CA ALA A 361 27.16 -16.57 8.95
C ALA A 361 27.47 -16.76 7.44
N ALA A 362 26.75 -17.67 6.75
CA ALA A 362 26.91 -17.86 5.32
C ALA A 362 26.41 -16.67 4.50
N VAL A 363 25.36 -15.97 4.96
CA VAL A 363 24.87 -14.74 4.33
C VAL A 363 25.88 -13.63 4.53
N GLN A 364 26.39 -13.44 5.74
CA GLN A 364 27.40 -12.41 6.03
C GLN A 364 28.68 -12.65 5.22
N LYS A 365 29.08 -13.91 5.07
CA LYS A 365 30.18 -14.30 4.21
C LYS A 365 29.90 -14.01 2.74
N PHE A 366 28.70 -14.32 2.25
CA PHE A 366 28.28 -14.00 0.87
C PHE A 366 28.37 -12.48 0.60
N ILE A 367 27.83 -11.65 1.49
CA ILE A 367 27.89 -10.20 1.37
C ILE A 367 29.34 -9.72 1.26
N ALA A 368 30.24 -10.23 2.10
CA ALA A 368 31.65 -9.85 2.10
C ALA A 368 32.39 -10.32 0.84
N GLU A 369 32.14 -11.55 0.37
CA GLU A 369 32.86 -12.14 -0.77
C GLU A 369 32.27 -11.74 -2.13
N LYS A 370 30.97 -11.43 -2.19
CA LYS A 370 30.22 -11.09 -3.41
C LYS A 370 29.71 -9.63 -3.37
N GLN A 371 30.47 -8.74 -2.75
CA GLN A 371 30.11 -7.34 -2.54
C GLN A 371 29.62 -6.66 -3.83
N GLU A 372 30.25 -6.93 -4.97
CA GLU A 372 29.85 -6.32 -6.25
C GLU A 372 28.45 -6.77 -6.70
N LYS A 373 28.04 -8.01 -6.43
CA LYS A 373 26.69 -8.50 -6.75
C LYS A 373 25.65 -7.80 -5.88
N VAL A 374 25.94 -7.62 -4.60
CA VAL A 374 25.05 -6.88 -3.69
C VAL A 374 24.98 -5.40 -4.08
N GLN A 375 26.11 -4.76 -4.39
CA GLN A 375 26.14 -3.37 -4.85
C GLN A 375 25.40 -3.16 -6.17
N LEU A 376 25.36 -4.14 -7.06
CA LEU A 376 24.54 -4.08 -8.27
C LEU A 376 23.07 -3.83 -7.92
N TYR A 377 22.48 -4.60 -6.99
CA TYR A 377 21.09 -4.42 -6.63
C TYR A 377 20.84 -3.11 -5.86
N MET A 378 21.81 -2.62 -5.08
CA MET A 378 21.74 -1.27 -4.51
C MET A 378 21.73 -0.20 -5.61
N TYR A 379 22.57 -0.36 -6.63
CA TYR A 379 22.61 0.54 -7.79
C TYR A 379 21.27 0.52 -8.55
N LEU A 380 20.67 -0.66 -8.77
CA LEU A 380 19.36 -0.76 -9.43
C LEU A 380 18.26 -0.05 -8.64
N GLN A 381 18.25 -0.16 -7.31
CA GLN A 381 17.30 0.58 -6.47
C GLN A 381 17.53 2.10 -6.56
N TRP A 382 18.78 2.55 -6.59
CA TRP A 382 19.11 3.95 -6.77
C TRP A 382 18.66 4.51 -8.13
N ILE A 383 18.85 3.76 -9.21
CA ILE A 383 18.37 4.14 -10.54
C ILE A 383 16.82 4.21 -10.55
N ALA A 384 16.14 3.21 -10.00
CA ALA A 384 14.67 3.19 -9.94
C ALA A 384 14.13 4.38 -9.13
N ASP A 385 14.72 4.68 -7.97
CA ASP A 385 14.37 5.82 -7.12
C ASP A 385 14.58 7.15 -7.85
N GLY A 386 15.66 7.27 -8.60
CA GLY A 386 15.92 8.46 -9.44
C GLY A 386 14.89 8.66 -10.55
N GLN A 387 14.51 7.59 -11.24
CA GLN A 387 13.57 7.67 -12.37
C GLN A 387 12.14 7.98 -11.94
N ILE A 388 11.66 7.44 -10.80
CA ILE A 388 10.33 7.83 -10.29
C ILE A 388 10.35 9.28 -9.76
N ASN A 389 11.45 9.72 -9.15
CA ASN A 389 11.62 11.12 -8.76
C ASN A 389 11.54 12.06 -9.97
N GLU A 390 12.18 11.72 -11.08
CA GLU A 390 12.07 12.47 -12.33
C GLU A 390 10.63 12.55 -12.86
N ALA A 391 9.84 11.48 -12.72
CA ALA A 391 8.44 11.47 -13.14
C ALA A 391 7.58 12.40 -12.26
N GLN A 392 7.77 12.39 -10.93
CA GLN A 392 7.08 13.30 -10.03
C GLN A 392 7.50 14.76 -10.28
N ALA A 393 8.79 15.02 -10.43
CA ALA A 393 9.30 16.37 -10.72
C ALA A 393 8.74 16.91 -12.07
N LEU A 394 8.59 16.04 -13.08
CA LEU A 394 7.95 16.42 -14.33
C LEU A 394 6.47 16.78 -14.13
N ALA A 395 5.74 16.03 -13.31
CA ALA A 395 4.34 16.32 -13.01
C ALA A 395 4.20 17.69 -12.32
N GLU A 396 5.07 18.00 -11.38
CA GLU A 396 5.14 19.31 -10.71
C GLU A 396 5.48 20.44 -11.69
N GLU A 397 6.48 20.24 -12.56
CA GLU A 397 6.85 21.19 -13.62
C GLU A 397 5.68 21.48 -14.57
N LYS A 398 4.87 20.47 -14.86
CA LYS A 398 3.66 20.59 -15.69
C LYS A 398 2.46 21.20 -14.95
N GLY A 399 2.58 21.45 -13.66
CA GLY A 399 1.55 22.10 -12.84
C GLY A 399 0.41 21.17 -12.42
N MET A 400 0.62 19.86 -12.42
CA MET A 400 -0.35 18.91 -11.86
C MET A 400 -0.50 19.14 -10.35
N ALA A 401 -1.74 19.15 -9.86
CA ALA A 401 -2.01 19.48 -8.45
C ALA A 401 -1.50 18.38 -7.47
N VAL A 402 -1.45 17.13 -7.90
CA VAL A 402 -0.99 15.98 -7.13
C VAL A 402 0.27 15.37 -7.76
N GLY A 403 0.31 15.26 -9.08
CA GLY A 403 1.36 14.54 -9.79
C GLY A 403 1.14 13.03 -9.73
N LEU A 404 2.04 12.28 -9.15
CA LEU A 404 1.84 10.85 -8.96
C LEU A 404 1.01 10.56 -7.71
N TYR A 405 0.10 9.60 -7.80
CA TYR A 405 -0.38 8.91 -6.63
C TYR A 405 0.13 7.46 -6.62
N ARG A 406 0.73 7.05 -5.50
CA ARG A 406 1.23 5.69 -5.32
C ARG A 406 0.22 4.85 -4.55
N ASP A 407 0.35 3.52 -4.66
CA ASP A 407 -0.47 2.55 -3.95
C ASP A 407 0.39 1.72 -3.00
N LEU A 408 -0.02 1.63 -1.75
CA LEU A 408 0.63 0.85 -0.70
C LEU A 408 -0.13 -0.46 -0.49
N ALA A 409 0.46 -1.59 -0.86
CA ALA A 409 -0.11 -2.91 -0.63
C ALA A 409 -0.29 -3.21 0.85
N VAL A 410 -1.34 -3.94 1.20
CA VAL A 410 -1.69 -4.28 2.59
C VAL A 410 -0.61 -5.07 3.32
N GLY A 411 0.12 -5.92 2.61
CA GLY A 411 1.16 -6.78 3.18
C GLY A 411 2.30 -7.09 2.22
N VAL A 412 3.15 -8.02 2.60
CA VAL A 412 4.28 -8.53 1.83
C VAL A 412 4.15 -10.04 1.65
N ALA A 413 4.79 -10.59 0.62
CA ALA A 413 4.90 -12.04 0.45
C ALA A 413 5.66 -12.66 1.65
N ASP A 414 5.22 -13.82 2.10
CA ASP A 414 5.86 -14.59 3.18
C ASP A 414 7.26 -15.10 2.81
N SER A 415 7.64 -15.00 1.55
CA SER A 415 8.85 -15.51 0.93
C SER A 415 9.83 -14.44 0.44
N GLY A 416 9.51 -13.17 0.68
CA GLY A 416 10.26 -12.01 0.21
C GLY A 416 11.40 -11.56 1.13
N SER A 417 12.08 -10.49 0.71
CA SER A 417 13.21 -9.91 1.44
C SER A 417 12.80 -9.31 2.78
N GLU A 418 11.60 -8.71 2.86
CA GLU A 418 11.12 -8.08 4.09
C GLU A 418 10.85 -9.10 5.20
N THR A 419 10.34 -10.31 4.85
CA THR A 419 10.16 -11.41 5.79
C THR A 419 11.44 -12.17 6.10
N TRP A 420 12.37 -12.25 5.13
CA TRP A 420 13.67 -12.92 5.28
C TRP A 420 14.58 -12.24 6.30
N ALA A 421 14.55 -10.92 6.37
CA ALA A 421 15.35 -10.10 7.25
C ALA A 421 14.54 -9.51 8.42
N ASP A 422 13.32 -10.00 8.67
CA ASP A 422 12.47 -9.48 9.73
C ASP A 422 12.97 -9.89 11.13
N GLU A 423 13.03 -8.91 12.01
CA GLU A 423 13.44 -9.07 13.42
C GLU A 423 12.23 -9.22 14.37
N GLY A 424 11.11 -9.76 13.91
CA GLY A 424 9.92 -10.02 14.71
C GLY A 424 8.80 -8.99 14.57
N ASN A 425 8.86 -8.12 13.54
CA ASN A 425 7.76 -7.21 13.22
C ASN A 425 6.60 -7.91 12.54
N LEU A 426 6.84 -9.04 11.89
CA LEU A 426 5.85 -9.81 11.14
C LEU A 426 5.56 -11.15 11.83
N ILE A 427 4.32 -11.59 11.75
CA ILE A 427 3.88 -12.90 12.29
C ILE A 427 3.78 -13.90 11.14
N LEU A 428 4.78 -14.79 11.03
CA LEU A 428 4.84 -15.80 9.96
C LEU A 428 3.93 -17.02 10.20
N ASP A 429 3.37 -17.17 11.40
CA ASP A 429 2.43 -18.23 11.77
C ASP A 429 0.95 -17.84 11.63
N ALA A 430 0.70 -16.68 11.04
CA ALA A 430 -0.62 -16.21 10.64
C ALA A 430 -0.55 -15.54 9.27
N SER A 431 -1.70 -15.43 8.60
CA SER A 431 -1.85 -14.66 7.36
C SER A 431 -3.04 -13.70 7.45
N ILE A 432 -2.98 -12.65 6.63
CA ILE A 432 -4.08 -11.68 6.46
C ILE A 432 -5.07 -12.22 5.44
N GLY A 433 -6.35 -11.89 5.64
CA GLY A 433 -7.42 -12.19 4.69
C GLY A 433 -8.68 -11.38 4.96
N ALA A 434 -9.79 -11.89 4.49
CA ALA A 434 -11.12 -11.37 4.74
C ALA A 434 -12.05 -12.51 5.22
N PRO A 435 -12.99 -12.22 6.15
CA PRO A 435 -13.99 -13.21 6.55
C PRO A 435 -14.92 -13.54 5.39
N PRO A 436 -15.72 -14.61 5.51
CA PRO A 436 -16.79 -14.92 4.56
C PRO A 436 -17.72 -13.73 4.33
N ASP A 437 -18.00 -13.44 3.07
CA ASP A 437 -18.93 -12.40 2.64
C ASP A 437 -19.84 -12.89 1.49
N ILE A 438 -20.71 -12.00 0.99
CA ILE A 438 -21.68 -12.32 -0.08
C ILE A 438 -20.98 -12.69 -1.39
N LEU A 439 -19.82 -12.07 -1.68
CA LEU A 439 -19.05 -12.30 -2.90
C LEU A 439 -18.04 -13.45 -2.74
N GLY A 440 -17.63 -13.74 -1.51
CA GLY A 440 -16.69 -14.80 -1.15
C GLY A 440 -17.15 -15.63 0.05
N PRO A 441 -18.13 -16.57 -0.11
CA PRO A 441 -18.72 -17.32 1.00
C PRO A 441 -17.75 -18.15 1.84
N LEU A 442 -16.56 -18.42 1.32
CA LEU A 442 -15.46 -19.10 2.03
C LEU A 442 -14.45 -18.12 2.64
N GLY A 443 -14.66 -16.81 2.47
CA GLY A 443 -13.68 -15.78 2.79
C GLY A 443 -12.45 -15.83 1.87
N GLN A 444 -11.46 -15.00 2.16
CA GLN A 444 -10.22 -14.92 1.39
C GLN A 444 -9.01 -15.05 2.31
N ASN A 445 -8.05 -15.86 1.93
CA ASN A 445 -6.73 -15.88 2.55
C ASN A 445 -5.71 -15.33 1.55
N TRP A 446 -5.13 -14.17 1.86
CA TRP A 446 -4.17 -13.50 0.96
C TRP A 446 -2.74 -14.01 1.10
N GLY A 447 -2.47 -14.87 2.10
CA GLY A 447 -1.15 -15.46 2.31
C GLY A 447 -0.06 -14.49 2.78
N LEU A 448 -0.44 -13.31 3.25
CA LEU A 448 0.46 -12.24 3.66
C LEU A 448 0.61 -12.23 5.19
N PRO A 449 1.83 -12.30 5.76
CA PRO A 449 2.03 -12.23 7.20
C PRO A 449 1.68 -10.84 7.75
N PRO A 450 0.89 -10.76 8.83
CA PRO A 450 0.51 -9.49 9.43
C PRO A 450 1.63 -8.86 10.26
N LEU A 451 1.60 -7.52 10.40
CA LEU A 451 2.42 -6.79 11.38
C LEU A 451 2.00 -7.14 12.82
N ASN A 452 2.98 -7.32 13.70
CA ASN A 452 2.76 -7.57 15.11
C ASN A 452 2.41 -6.27 15.87
N PRO A 453 1.16 -6.06 16.32
CA PRO A 453 0.76 -4.81 16.96
C PRO A 453 1.49 -4.53 18.29
N GLN A 454 1.95 -5.58 18.99
CA GLN A 454 2.69 -5.44 20.25
C GLN A 454 4.13 -4.95 20.00
N VAL A 455 4.77 -5.43 18.92
CA VAL A 455 6.11 -5.00 18.55
C VAL A 455 6.09 -3.57 18.00
N LEU A 456 5.07 -3.19 17.24
CA LEU A 456 4.91 -1.81 16.75
C LEU A 456 4.99 -0.79 17.89
N GLN A 457 4.24 -0.98 18.97
CA GLN A 457 4.28 -0.07 20.12
C GLN A 457 5.62 -0.11 20.86
N LYS A 458 6.19 -1.30 21.06
CA LYS A 458 7.48 -1.46 21.76
C LYS A 458 8.65 -0.83 21.01
N THR A 459 8.60 -0.77 19.70
CA THR A 459 9.63 -0.17 18.85
C THR A 459 9.33 1.29 18.45
N GLY A 460 8.33 1.93 19.08
CA GLY A 460 7.95 3.31 18.75
C GLY A 460 7.44 3.47 17.31
N TYR A 461 6.80 2.43 16.76
CA TYR A 461 6.26 2.39 15.39
C TYR A 461 7.32 2.48 14.27
N ASP A 462 8.58 2.21 14.54
CA ASP A 462 9.69 2.39 13.59
C ASP A 462 9.43 1.72 12.23
N ALA A 463 8.96 0.47 12.23
CA ALA A 463 8.65 -0.25 10.99
C ALA A 463 7.55 0.44 10.17
N PHE A 464 6.50 0.96 10.81
CA PHE A 464 5.40 1.66 10.17
C PHE A 464 5.84 3.03 9.65
N ILE A 465 6.59 3.80 10.44
CA ILE A 465 7.15 5.10 10.02
C ILE A 465 8.03 4.94 8.78
N LYS A 466 8.94 3.97 8.79
CA LYS A 466 9.82 3.70 7.65
C LYS A 466 9.06 3.25 6.40
N LEU A 467 7.96 2.49 6.59
CA LEU A 467 7.07 2.09 5.51
C LEU A 467 6.39 3.30 4.86
N LEU A 468 5.83 4.21 5.66
CA LEU A 468 5.20 5.44 5.17
C LEU A 468 6.19 6.32 4.42
N ARG A 469 7.38 6.56 4.98
CA ARG A 469 8.44 7.36 4.35
C ARG A 469 8.86 6.83 2.99
N ALA A 470 9.03 5.51 2.87
CA ALA A 470 9.40 4.87 1.62
C ALA A 470 8.32 5.03 0.53
N ASN A 471 7.04 5.13 0.94
CA ASN A 471 5.91 5.18 0.00
C ASN A 471 5.37 6.58 -0.28
N MET A 472 5.54 7.54 0.64
CA MET A 472 5.19 8.94 0.42
C MET A 472 6.26 9.73 -0.34
N LYS A 473 7.46 9.18 -0.44
CA LYS A 473 8.53 9.75 -1.23
C LYS A 473 8.17 9.72 -2.73
N HIS A 474 8.40 10.84 -3.43
CA HIS A 474 8.17 10.98 -4.88
C HIS A 474 6.72 10.78 -5.32
N CYS A 475 5.76 11.25 -4.53
CA CYS A 475 4.35 11.32 -4.94
C CYS A 475 3.60 12.40 -4.14
N GLY A 476 2.53 12.92 -4.71
CA GLY A 476 1.66 13.90 -4.03
C GLY A 476 0.46 13.26 -3.34
N SER A 477 0.21 11.97 -3.54
CA SER A 477 -0.83 11.22 -2.83
C SER A 477 -0.45 9.75 -2.65
N LEU A 478 -0.88 9.16 -1.53
CA LEU A 478 -0.72 7.74 -1.23
C LEU A 478 -2.08 7.08 -1.02
N ARG A 479 -2.41 6.09 -1.86
CA ARG A 479 -3.51 5.17 -1.57
C ARG A 479 -3.01 4.08 -0.62
N ILE A 480 -3.77 3.81 0.41
CA ILE A 480 -3.53 2.69 1.33
C ILE A 480 -4.55 1.62 1.01
N ASP A 481 -4.05 0.50 0.49
CA ASP A 481 -4.85 -0.68 0.23
C ASP A 481 -5.40 -1.26 1.52
N HIS A 482 -6.70 -1.56 1.55
CA HIS A 482 -7.40 -2.06 2.73
C HIS A 482 -7.10 -1.21 3.98
N VAL A 483 -7.43 0.10 3.93
CA VAL A 483 -7.12 1.07 5.00
C VAL A 483 -7.69 0.67 6.37
N LEU A 484 -8.74 -0.14 6.38
CA LEU A 484 -9.29 -0.77 7.60
C LEU A 484 -8.25 -1.56 8.38
N GLY A 485 -7.15 -1.97 7.71
CA GLY A 485 -5.99 -2.60 8.32
C GLY A 485 -5.27 -1.76 9.38
N LEU A 486 -5.49 -0.43 9.39
CA LEU A 486 -5.01 0.44 10.47
C LEU A 486 -5.83 0.29 11.76
N LEU A 487 -7.08 -0.17 11.66
CA LEU A 487 -7.95 -0.47 12.79
C LEU A 487 -7.91 -1.95 13.16
N ARG A 488 -8.16 -2.82 12.18
CA ARG A 488 -8.23 -4.27 12.39
C ARG A 488 -7.95 -5.03 11.10
N LEU A 489 -7.33 -6.21 11.25
CA LEU A 489 -7.14 -7.16 10.16
C LEU A 489 -7.73 -8.52 10.54
N TRP A 490 -8.25 -9.22 9.54
CA TRP A 490 -8.66 -10.60 9.67
C TRP A 490 -7.45 -11.50 9.63
N TRP A 491 -7.09 -12.09 10.78
CA TRP A 491 -5.95 -13.00 10.92
C TRP A 491 -6.41 -14.45 10.84
N ILE A 492 -5.73 -15.22 10.02
CA ILE A 492 -5.98 -16.63 9.78
C ILE A 492 -4.75 -17.40 10.28
N PRO A 493 -4.88 -18.35 11.23
CA PRO A 493 -3.77 -19.19 11.65
C PRO A 493 -3.17 -19.95 10.47
N LYS A 494 -1.86 -20.09 10.41
CA LYS A 494 -1.15 -20.74 9.31
C LYS A 494 -1.72 -22.14 9.02
N GLY A 495 -2.02 -22.40 7.75
CA GLY A 495 -2.56 -23.68 7.29
C GLY A 495 -4.07 -23.83 7.40
N GLU A 496 -4.78 -22.81 7.94
CA GLU A 496 -6.24 -22.79 7.98
C GLU A 496 -6.81 -22.02 6.78
N ASN A 497 -8.10 -22.25 6.53
CA ASN A 497 -8.87 -21.47 5.57
C ASN A 497 -9.45 -20.19 6.23
N ALA A 498 -9.95 -19.27 5.42
CA ALA A 498 -10.38 -17.96 5.89
C ALA A 498 -11.61 -17.99 6.83
N THR A 499 -12.37 -19.08 6.87
CA THR A 499 -13.49 -19.24 7.82
C THR A 499 -13.02 -19.42 9.27
N LYS A 500 -11.72 -19.76 9.46
CA LYS A 500 -11.08 -20.03 10.75
C LYS A 500 -10.23 -18.84 11.23
N GLY A 501 -10.68 -17.62 10.99
CA GLY A 501 -9.96 -16.41 11.37
C GLY A 501 -10.60 -15.66 12.55
N ALA A 502 -9.92 -14.59 12.96
CA ALA A 502 -10.42 -13.61 13.92
C ALA A 502 -9.89 -12.21 13.58
N TYR A 503 -10.64 -11.17 13.95
CA TYR A 503 -10.11 -9.81 13.88
C TYR A 503 -9.07 -9.56 14.96
N MET A 504 -7.92 -9.04 14.54
CA MET A 504 -6.87 -8.49 15.38
C MET A 504 -6.93 -6.96 15.28
N TYR A 505 -7.06 -6.26 16.41
CA TYR A 505 -7.11 -4.80 16.45
C TYR A 505 -5.73 -4.17 16.60
N TYR A 506 -5.53 -3.07 15.91
CA TYR A 506 -4.34 -2.24 15.90
C TYR A 506 -4.56 -0.92 16.67
N PRO A 507 -3.48 -0.24 17.11
CA PRO A 507 -3.58 1.07 17.76
C PRO A 507 -3.90 2.18 16.72
N VAL A 508 -5.12 2.21 16.21
CA VAL A 508 -5.55 3.05 15.09
C VAL A 508 -5.29 4.55 15.32
N GLU A 509 -5.52 5.06 16.52
CA GLU A 509 -5.31 6.47 16.85
C GLU A 509 -3.83 6.88 16.68
N ASP A 510 -2.90 6.07 17.20
CA ASP A 510 -1.47 6.31 17.05
C ASP A 510 -1.03 6.20 15.58
N MET A 511 -1.53 5.18 14.87
CA MET A 511 -1.17 4.94 13.47
C MET A 511 -1.68 6.05 12.56
N LEU A 512 -2.90 6.53 12.75
CA LEU A 512 -3.45 7.67 12.00
C LEU A 512 -2.75 8.99 12.33
N ALA A 513 -2.36 9.19 13.58
CA ALA A 513 -1.60 10.37 13.99
C ALA A 513 -0.21 10.38 13.34
N ILE A 514 0.50 9.25 13.32
CA ILE A 514 1.79 9.10 12.63
C ILE A 514 1.61 9.28 11.11
N LEU A 515 0.55 8.71 10.53
CA LEU A 515 0.21 8.90 9.13
C LEU A 515 0.03 10.38 8.79
N ALA A 516 -0.66 11.14 9.65
CA ALA A 516 -0.83 12.58 9.48
C ALA A 516 0.51 13.32 9.51
N LEU A 517 1.40 12.98 10.46
CA LEU A 517 2.73 13.60 10.55
C LEU A 517 3.56 13.35 9.27
N GLU A 518 3.66 12.12 8.82
CA GLU A 518 4.44 11.79 7.63
C GLU A 518 3.80 12.38 6.37
N SER A 519 2.46 12.45 6.27
CA SER A 519 1.77 13.08 5.15
C SER A 519 2.13 14.58 5.00
N HIS A 520 2.23 15.31 6.11
CA HIS A 520 2.68 16.71 6.10
C HIS A 520 4.15 16.86 5.73
N ARG A 521 5.02 15.95 6.19
CA ARG A 521 6.46 15.97 5.86
C ARG A 521 6.72 15.80 4.38
N TYR A 522 5.95 14.94 3.74
CA TYR A 522 6.09 14.64 2.32
C TYR A 522 5.11 15.43 1.44
N GLN A 523 4.26 16.29 2.03
CA GLN A 523 3.18 17.01 1.32
C GLN A 523 2.33 16.05 0.47
N CYS A 524 2.02 14.90 1.04
CA CYS A 524 1.36 13.77 0.40
C CYS A 524 -0.01 13.55 1.04
N SER A 525 -1.09 13.76 0.29
CA SER A 525 -2.44 13.44 0.75
C SER A 525 -2.66 11.93 0.82
N VAL A 526 -3.67 11.51 1.57
CA VAL A 526 -3.94 10.09 1.78
C VAL A 526 -5.31 9.70 1.27
N ILE A 527 -5.37 8.61 0.53
CA ILE A 527 -6.60 7.96 0.05
C ILE A 527 -6.66 6.60 0.72
N GLY A 528 -7.73 6.31 1.45
CA GLY A 528 -7.96 5.01 2.06
C GLY A 528 -8.90 4.18 1.18
N GLU A 529 -8.49 2.98 0.80
CA GLU A 529 -9.42 2.03 0.22
C GLU A 529 -10.22 1.40 1.37
N ASP A 530 -11.48 1.84 1.47
CA ASP A 530 -12.43 1.49 2.52
C ASP A 530 -13.64 0.70 1.96
N LEU A 531 -13.40 -0.13 0.95
CA LEU A 531 -14.42 -1.01 0.38
C LEU A 531 -14.67 -2.24 1.27
N GLY A 532 -15.87 -2.83 1.16
CA GLY A 532 -16.29 -4.02 1.89
C GLY A 532 -17.11 -3.70 3.15
N THR A 533 -17.07 -4.60 4.15
CA THR A 533 -17.83 -4.43 5.41
C THR A 533 -17.11 -3.44 6.34
N VAL A 534 -17.51 -2.18 6.25
CA VAL A 534 -16.89 -1.06 6.99
C VAL A 534 -17.72 -0.76 8.24
N PRO A 535 -17.12 -0.78 9.46
CA PRO A 535 -17.80 -0.29 10.66
C PRO A 535 -18.06 1.22 10.58
N ASP A 536 -19.23 1.66 10.99
CA ASP A 536 -19.63 3.10 10.92
C ASP A 536 -18.63 4.01 11.62
N GLU A 537 -18.09 3.56 12.75
CA GLU A 537 -17.14 4.36 13.54
C GLU A 537 -15.84 4.67 12.78
N ILE A 538 -15.38 3.77 11.90
CA ILE A 538 -14.12 3.96 11.17
C ILE A 538 -14.27 5.02 10.08
N VAL A 539 -15.45 5.15 9.50
CA VAL A 539 -15.73 6.18 8.48
C VAL A 539 -15.48 7.58 9.06
N ASP A 540 -16.00 7.84 10.26
CA ASP A 540 -15.80 9.11 10.94
C ASP A 540 -14.35 9.32 11.35
N ILE A 541 -13.70 8.29 11.90
CA ILE A 541 -12.29 8.33 12.32
C ILE A 541 -11.37 8.65 11.13
N LEU A 542 -11.56 8.00 9.99
CA LEU A 542 -10.78 8.24 8.78
C LEU A 542 -11.03 9.65 8.20
N ARG A 543 -12.30 10.08 8.17
CA ARG A 543 -12.66 11.42 7.74
C ARG A 543 -12.00 12.49 8.60
N ASP A 544 -12.06 12.34 9.92
CA ASP A 544 -11.50 13.31 10.87
C ASP A 544 -9.97 13.32 10.84
N ALA A 545 -9.35 12.17 10.50
CA ALA A 545 -7.93 12.08 10.22
C ALA A 545 -7.52 12.65 8.85
N GLY A 546 -8.44 13.16 8.04
CA GLY A 546 -8.15 13.77 6.74
C GLY A 546 -7.87 12.76 5.62
N VAL A 547 -8.23 11.48 5.80
CA VAL A 547 -8.11 10.44 4.79
C VAL A 547 -9.29 10.51 3.83
N HIS A 548 -9.04 10.51 2.51
CA HIS A 548 -10.08 10.46 1.49
C HIS A 548 -10.62 9.04 1.39
N SER A 549 -11.95 8.87 1.48
CA SER A 549 -12.61 7.58 1.24
C SER A 549 -12.59 7.19 -0.24
N TYR A 550 -12.82 5.92 -0.56
CA TYR A 550 -12.87 5.43 -1.93
C TYR A 550 -14.31 5.06 -2.33
N LYS A 551 -14.86 5.74 -3.34
CA LYS A 551 -16.24 5.60 -3.79
C LYS A 551 -16.29 4.99 -5.19
N VAL A 552 -16.67 3.71 -5.27
CA VAL A 552 -16.84 3.00 -6.54
C VAL A 552 -18.30 3.04 -6.93
N PHE A 553 -18.62 3.68 -8.04
CA PHE A 553 -20.00 3.96 -8.47
C PHE A 553 -20.90 2.72 -8.46
N PHE A 554 -20.39 1.57 -8.88
CA PHE A 554 -21.16 0.32 -8.92
C PHE A 554 -21.59 -0.20 -7.56
N PHE A 555 -20.98 0.24 -6.47
CA PHE A 555 -21.29 -0.18 -5.10
C PHE A 555 -22.08 0.86 -4.30
N GLU A 556 -22.20 2.08 -4.83
CA GLU A 556 -22.85 3.18 -4.12
C GLU A 556 -24.38 3.13 -4.36
N THR A 557 -25.05 2.22 -3.67
CA THR A 557 -26.50 2.03 -3.70
C THR A 557 -27.14 2.35 -2.37
N SER A 558 -28.40 2.77 -2.40
CA SER A 558 -29.20 3.08 -1.23
C SER A 558 -29.74 1.80 -0.58
N GLU A 559 -29.60 1.68 0.74
CA GLU A 559 -30.19 0.58 1.51
C GLU A 559 -31.74 0.64 1.54
N GLU A 560 -32.33 1.82 1.32
CA GLU A 560 -33.78 2.00 1.41
C GLU A 560 -34.53 1.45 0.18
N ASP A 561 -33.97 1.64 -1.03
CA ASP A 561 -34.66 1.33 -2.28
C ASP A 561 -33.79 0.57 -3.31
N GLY A 562 -32.51 0.31 -2.97
CA GLY A 562 -31.55 -0.34 -3.87
C GLY A 562 -31.12 0.51 -5.07
N GLY A 563 -31.58 1.76 -5.18
CA GLY A 563 -31.23 2.68 -6.25
C GLY A 563 -29.81 3.24 -6.13
N PHE A 564 -29.23 3.64 -7.26
CA PHE A 564 -27.89 4.27 -7.24
C PHE A 564 -27.90 5.62 -6.55
N ILE A 565 -27.01 5.80 -5.58
CA ILE A 565 -26.79 7.11 -4.93
C ILE A 565 -26.19 8.05 -5.97
N SER A 566 -26.79 9.22 -6.15
CA SER A 566 -26.22 10.22 -7.05
C SER A 566 -24.80 10.60 -6.63
N PRO A 567 -23.82 10.63 -7.55
CA PRO A 567 -22.46 11.10 -7.24
C PRO A 567 -22.39 12.50 -6.60
N LYS A 568 -23.44 13.31 -6.75
CA LYS A 568 -23.55 14.62 -6.08
C LYS A 568 -23.74 14.52 -4.55
N HIS A 569 -24.12 13.35 -4.06
CA HIS A 569 -24.32 13.08 -2.63
C HIS A 569 -23.15 12.34 -1.99
N TYR A 570 -22.10 12.02 -2.75
CA TYR A 570 -20.88 11.43 -2.19
C TYR A 570 -20.19 12.41 -1.24
N ALA A 571 -19.42 11.87 -0.30
CA ALA A 571 -18.59 12.70 0.57
C ALA A 571 -17.61 13.54 -0.26
N GLU A 572 -17.43 14.82 0.06
CA GLU A 572 -16.43 15.66 -0.64
C GLU A 572 -15.01 15.10 -0.46
N GLN A 573 -14.66 14.69 0.77
CA GLN A 573 -13.36 14.08 1.07
C GLN A 573 -13.33 12.62 0.61
N SER A 574 -13.41 12.44 -0.71
CA SER A 574 -13.34 11.12 -1.32
C SER A 574 -12.70 11.14 -2.72
N MET A 575 -12.27 9.97 -3.16
CA MET A 575 -11.97 9.66 -4.55
C MET A 575 -13.10 8.81 -5.12
N SER A 576 -13.70 9.25 -6.22
CA SER A 576 -14.68 8.43 -6.95
C SER A 576 -14.06 7.77 -8.17
N ALA A 577 -14.54 6.57 -8.50
CA ALA A 577 -14.18 5.80 -9.68
C ALA A 577 -15.40 5.04 -10.20
N LEU A 578 -15.39 4.63 -11.47
CA LEU A 578 -16.38 3.69 -12.01
C LEU A 578 -16.07 2.27 -11.57
N CYS A 579 -14.84 1.82 -11.78
CA CYS A 579 -14.35 0.50 -11.42
C CYS A 579 -12.91 0.56 -10.91
N THR A 580 -12.43 -0.56 -10.38
CA THR A 580 -11.05 -0.73 -9.89
C THR A 580 -10.33 -1.82 -10.70
N HIS A 581 -9.05 -2.06 -10.39
CA HIS A 581 -8.26 -3.14 -11.00
C HIS A 581 -8.76 -4.56 -10.62
N ASP A 582 -9.54 -4.71 -9.54
CA ASP A 582 -10.14 -5.97 -9.11
C ASP A 582 -11.54 -6.22 -9.69
N MET A 583 -11.97 -5.32 -10.57
CA MET A 583 -13.26 -5.38 -11.23
C MET A 583 -13.09 -5.57 -12.74
N PRO A 584 -14.14 -6.04 -13.44
CA PRO A 584 -14.15 -5.99 -14.89
C PRO A 584 -14.03 -4.54 -15.37
N THR A 585 -13.49 -4.36 -16.58
CA THR A 585 -13.57 -3.07 -17.27
C THR A 585 -15.02 -2.68 -17.47
N LEU A 586 -15.30 -1.40 -17.70
CA LEU A 586 -16.66 -0.91 -17.94
C LEU A 586 -17.36 -1.68 -19.07
N ARG A 587 -16.65 -1.96 -20.17
CA ARG A 587 -17.16 -2.74 -21.28
C ARG A 587 -17.41 -4.20 -20.91
N GLY A 588 -16.44 -4.83 -20.25
CA GLY A 588 -16.55 -6.22 -19.78
C GLY A 588 -17.70 -6.41 -18.81
N PHE A 589 -17.89 -5.49 -17.86
CA PHE A 589 -19.03 -5.45 -16.94
C PHE A 589 -20.36 -5.35 -17.69
N TRP A 590 -20.46 -4.40 -18.62
CA TRP A 590 -21.70 -4.12 -19.34
C TRP A 590 -22.15 -5.26 -20.22
N HIS A 591 -21.22 -5.94 -20.87
CA HIS A 591 -21.51 -7.09 -21.74
C HIS A 591 -21.46 -8.44 -20.99
N CYS A 592 -21.28 -8.44 -19.67
CA CYS A 592 -21.16 -9.63 -18.83
C CYS A 592 -20.00 -10.55 -19.25
N ASP A 593 -18.90 -9.99 -19.78
CA ASP A 593 -17.78 -10.79 -20.27
C ASP A 593 -16.99 -11.40 -19.11
N ASP A 594 -17.00 -10.75 -17.94
CA ASP A 594 -16.47 -11.25 -16.67
C ASP A 594 -17.24 -12.50 -16.19
N LEU A 595 -18.57 -12.52 -16.25
CA LEU A 595 -19.40 -13.67 -15.86
C LEU A 595 -19.19 -14.85 -16.82
N LYS A 596 -19.14 -14.58 -18.13
CA LYS A 596 -18.86 -15.60 -19.15
C LYS A 596 -17.48 -16.22 -18.96
N MET A 597 -16.47 -15.38 -18.75
CA MET A 597 -15.09 -15.81 -18.50
C MET A 597 -14.99 -16.56 -17.18
N GLY A 598 -15.62 -16.08 -16.11
CA GLY A 598 -15.68 -16.77 -14.82
C GLY A 598 -16.26 -18.18 -14.93
N LYS A 599 -17.30 -18.37 -15.77
CA LYS A 599 -17.81 -19.69 -16.10
C LYS A 599 -16.77 -20.57 -16.80
N GLU A 600 -16.08 -20.02 -17.80
CA GLU A 600 -15.06 -20.76 -18.57
C GLU A 600 -13.90 -21.25 -17.70
N ILE A 601 -13.48 -20.44 -16.74
CA ILE A 601 -12.38 -20.77 -15.82
C ILE A 601 -12.83 -21.49 -14.54
N GLY A 602 -14.14 -21.80 -14.41
CA GLY A 602 -14.68 -22.63 -13.34
C GLY A 602 -14.97 -21.90 -12.02
N LEU A 603 -15.05 -20.56 -12.01
CA LEU A 603 -15.40 -19.79 -10.80
C LEU A 603 -16.87 -20.00 -10.37
N TYR A 604 -17.75 -20.31 -11.33
CA TYR A 604 -19.18 -20.51 -11.10
C TYR A 604 -19.58 -21.94 -11.45
N PRO A 605 -19.39 -22.90 -10.54
CA PRO A 605 -19.73 -24.31 -10.79
C PRO A 605 -21.24 -24.56 -10.80
N ASP A 606 -22.04 -23.71 -10.15
CA ASP A 606 -23.49 -23.79 -10.08
C ASP A 606 -24.12 -22.91 -11.17
N GLN A 607 -24.92 -23.55 -12.06
CA GLN A 607 -25.56 -22.84 -13.16
C GLN A 607 -26.72 -21.96 -12.66
N GLU A 608 -27.46 -22.34 -11.63
CA GLU A 608 -28.55 -21.53 -11.07
C GLU A 608 -27.98 -20.23 -10.44
N GLN A 609 -26.86 -20.35 -9.71
CA GLN A 609 -26.15 -19.19 -9.17
C GLN A 609 -25.67 -18.26 -10.30
N LEU A 610 -25.09 -18.81 -11.35
CA LEU A 610 -24.62 -18.00 -12.48
C LEU A 610 -25.77 -17.28 -13.21
N ASP A 611 -26.90 -17.96 -13.41
CA ASP A 611 -28.08 -17.36 -14.05
C ASP A 611 -28.60 -16.19 -13.19
N GLY A 612 -28.64 -16.36 -11.85
CA GLY A 612 -28.95 -15.28 -10.92
C GLY A 612 -28.02 -14.07 -11.05
N LEU A 613 -26.70 -14.30 -11.17
CA LEU A 613 -25.73 -13.22 -11.38
C LEU A 613 -25.95 -12.45 -12.71
N PHE A 614 -26.43 -13.12 -13.77
CA PHE A 614 -26.82 -12.43 -15.02
C PHE A 614 -28.05 -11.56 -14.85
N ASP A 615 -29.05 -12.04 -14.08
CA ASP A 615 -30.26 -11.28 -13.79
C ASP A 615 -29.95 -10.06 -12.93
N ASP A 616 -29.18 -10.21 -11.86
CA ASP A 616 -28.69 -9.12 -11.01
C ASP A 616 -27.88 -8.09 -11.81
N ARG A 617 -27.03 -8.57 -12.74
CA ARG A 617 -26.26 -7.69 -13.63
C ARG A 617 -27.18 -6.86 -14.53
N LEU A 618 -28.26 -7.45 -15.06
CA LEU A 618 -29.20 -6.72 -15.90
C LEU A 618 -29.95 -5.64 -15.11
N GLU A 619 -30.37 -5.94 -13.88
CA GLU A 619 -30.99 -4.97 -12.97
C GLU A 619 -30.02 -3.83 -12.64
N CYS A 620 -28.77 -4.16 -12.30
CA CYS A 620 -27.72 -3.19 -12.04
C CYS A 620 -27.48 -2.27 -13.26
N LYS A 621 -27.35 -2.80 -14.45
CA LYS A 621 -27.19 -2.04 -15.70
C LYS A 621 -28.37 -1.10 -15.97
N GLN A 622 -29.61 -1.56 -15.68
CA GLN A 622 -30.79 -0.74 -15.84
C GLN A 622 -30.79 0.43 -14.85
N GLY A 623 -30.46 0.19 -13.58
CA GLY A 623 -30.32 1.23 -12.58
C GLY A 623 -29.26 2.28 -12.93
N ILE A 624 -28.12 1.83 -13.46
CA ILE A 624 -27.04 2.71 -13.96
C ILE A 624 -27.56 3.59 -15.09
N LEU A 625 -28.20 3.00 -16.10
CA LEU A 625 -28.75 3.72 -17.26
C LEU A 625 -29.80 4.74 -16.84
N ASP A 626 -30.68 4.38 -15.92
CA ASP A 626 -31.70 5.25 -15.38
C ASP A 626 -31.10 6.43 -14.58
N SER A 627 -30.04 6.17 -13.77
CA SER A 627 -29.30 7.21 -13.05
C SER A 627 -28.67 8.23 -14.00
N VAL A 628 -27.97 7.75 -15.03
CA VAL A 628 -27.34 8.61 -16.06
C VAL A 628 -28.40 9.43 -16.81
N ALA A 629 -29.52 8.80 -17.20
CA ALA A 629 -30.63 9.43 -17.88
C ALA A 629 -31.32 10.49 -17.01
N TRP A 630 -31.56 10.19 -15.73
CA TRP A 630 -32.18 11.11 -14.79
C TRP A 630 -31.39 12.41 -14.60
N HIS A 631 -30.06 12.27 -14.59
CA HIS A 631 -29.16 13.42 -14.42
C HIS A 631 -28.80 14.14 -15.73
N GLY A 632 -29.37 13.70 -16.85
CA GLY A 632 -29.22 14.37 -18.16
C GLY A 632 -27.89 14.11 -18.86
N TYR A 633 -27.18 13.02 -18.51
CA TYR A 633 -25.94 12.62 -19.17
C TYR A 633 -26.13 11.58 -20.27
N LEU A 634 -27.31 10.94 -20.37
CA LEU A 634 -27.57 9.95 -21.41
C LEU A 634 -27.51 10.61 -22.80
N PRO A 635 -26.69 10.10 -23.74
CA PRO A 635 -26.57 10.67 -25.06
C PRO A 635 -27.90 10.64 -25.83
N GLU A 636 -28.12 11.64 -26.69
CA GLU A 636 -29.33 11.72 -27.51
C GLU A 636 -29.43 10.49 -28.45
N GLY A 637 -30.60 9.87 -28.48
CA GLY A 637 -30.87 8.68 -29.30
C GLY A 637 -30.48 7.35 -28.65
N VAL A 638 -29.86 7.33 -27.49
CA VAL A 638 -29.61 6.10 -26.72
C VAL A 638 -30.92 5.62 -26.10
N GLY A 639 -31.23 4.34 -26.27
CA GLY A 639 -32.41 3.68 -25.67
C GLY A 639 -32.34 3.66 -24.15
N ARG A 640 -33.48 3.32 -23.50
CA ARG A 640 -33.58 3.23 -22.04
C ARG A 640 -33.72 1.78 -21.55
N ASP A 641 -33.60 0.81 -22.41
CA ASP A 641 -33.58 -0.60 -22.08
C ASP A 641 -32.15 -1.12 -22.08
N ALA A 642 -31.59 -1.37 -20.89
CA ALA A 642 -30.21 -1.78 -20.72
C ALA A 642 -29.88 -3.14 -21.39
N SER A 643 -30.89 -3.97 -21.69
CA SER A 643 -30.71 -5.22 -22.43
C SER A 643 -30.38 -4.99 -23.90
N GLN A 644 -30.74 -3.84 -24.45
CA GLN A 644 -30.59 -3.48 -25.89
C GLN A 644 -29.50 -2.42 -26.14
N VAL A 645 -29.01 -1.76 -25.10
CA VAL A 645 -27.99 -0.68 -25.22
C VAL A 645 -26.60 -1.29 -25.08
N PRO A 646 -25.76 -1.21 -26.14
CA PRO A 646 -24.35 -1.64 -26.02
C PRO A 646 -23.52 -0.59 -25.29
N MET A 647 -22.40 -1.00 -24.69
CA MET A 647 -21.37 -0.11 -24.18
C MET A 647 -20.48 0.33 -25.35
N ASP A 648 -20.69 1.54 -25.79
CA ASP A 648 -19.83 2.22 -26.76
C ASP A 648 -19.11 3.40 -26.11
N SER A 649 -18.24 4.08 -26.86
CA SER A 649 -17.48 5.22 -26.36
C SER A 649 -18.36 6.38 -25.87
N TYR A 650 -19.56 6.57 -26.40
CA TYR A 650 -20.46 7.64 -25.98
C TYR A 650 -21.15 7.35 -24.65
N LEU A 651 -21.59 6.10 -24.46
CA LEU A 651 -22.17 5.68 -23.18
C LEU A 651 -21.08 5.61 -22.10
N SER A 652 -19.89 5.12 -22.43
CA SER A 652 -18.73 5.13 -21.53
C SER A 652 -18.38 6.55 -21.09
N GLU A 653 -18.33 7.51 -22.01
CA GLU A 653 -18.12 8.91 -21.71
C GLU A 653 -19.23 9.49 -20.81
N ALA A 654 -20.50 9.20 -21.12
CA ALA A 654 -21.65 9.66 -20.34
C ALA A 654 -21.57 9.20 -18.87
N LEU A 655 -21.20 7.95 -18.63
CA LEU A 655 -20.98 7.40 -17.28
C LEU A 655 -19.84 8.11 -16.55
N GLN A 656 -18.73 8.31 -17.22
CA GLN A 656 -17.57 9.02 -16.64
C GLN A 656 -17.93 10.48 -16.29
N LEU A 657 -18.64 11.19 -17.17
CA LEU A 657 -19.08 12.57 -16.92
C LEU A 657 -20.13 12.65 -15.79
N HIS A 658 -21.00 11.65 -15.69
CA HIS A 658 -21.95 11.56 -14.58
C HIS A 658 -21.25 11.51 -13.22
N VAL A 659 -20.23 10.63 -13.10
CA VAL A 659 -19.43 10.53 -11.86
C VAL A 659 -18.54 11.77 -11.68
N ALA A 660 -18.00 12.33 -12.77
CA ALA A 660 -17.16 13.53 -12.73
C ALA A 660 -17.91 14.78 -12.20
N ALA A 661 -19.21 14.87 -12.44
CA ALA A 661 -20.06 15.95 -11.91
C ALA A 661 -20.38 15.80 -10.41
N GLY A 662 -19.88 14.75 -9.78
CA GLY A 662 -20.12 14.41 -8.38
C GLY A 662 -19.41 15.33 -7.36
N ALA A 663 -19.72 15.10 -6.09
CA ALA A 663 -19.19 15.87 -4.98
C ALA A 663 -17.74 15.49 -4.61
N SER A 664 -17.28 14.29 -4.94
CA SER A 664 -15.92 13.80 -4.60
C SER A 664 -14.82 14.76 -5.08
N THR A 665 -13.86 15.04 -4.24
CA THR A 665 -12.72 15.92 -4.58
C THR A 665 -11.83 15.32 -5.67
N LEU A 666 -11.60 14.02 -5.63
CA LEU A 666 -10.78 13.29 -6.59
C LEU A 666 -11.66 12.42 -7.49
N LEU A 667 -11.30 12.32 -8.76
CA LEU A 667 -11.91 11.40 -9.72
C LEU A 667 -10.82 10.57 -10.40
N SER A 668 -10.92 9.27 -10.27
CA SER A 668 -10.06 8.31 -10.97
C SER A 668 -10.80 7.75 -12.19
N VAL A 669 -10.13 7.75 -13.34
CA VAL A 669 -10.59 7.13 -14.58
C VAL A 669 -9.61 6.06 -15.05
N GLN A 670 -10.00 5.18 -15.95
CA GLN A 670 -9.13 4.12 -16.47
C GLN A 670 -8.94 4.27 -17.99
N LEU A 671 -7.71 4.11 -18.45
CA LEU A 671 -7.39 4.15 -19.90
C LEU A 671 -8.02 2.97 -20.63
N GLU A 672 -8.21 1.84 -19.96
CA GLU A 672 -8.91 0.67 -20.49
C GLU A 672 -10.33 0.98 -20.94
N ASP A 673 -11.04 1.84 -20.19
CA ASP A 673 -12.40 2.24 -20.52
C ASP A 673 -12.43 3.23 -21.71
N TRP A 674 -11.39 4.06 -21.84
CA TRP A 674 -11.21 4.94 -23.01
C TRP A 674 -10.88 4.17 -24.30
N LEU A 675 -10.25 2.99 -24.13
CA LEU A 675 -9.86 2.09 -25.22
C LEU A 675 -10.89 0.98 -25.48
N GLU A 676 -12.03 1.02 -24.82
CA GLU A 676 -13.09 0.02 -24.94
C GLU A 676 -12.59 -1.43 -24.75
N MET A 677 -11.64 -1.63 -23.83
CA MET A 677 -11.09 -2.95 -23.53
C MET A 677 -12.09 -3.77 -22.71
N ASP A 678 -12.13 -5.08 -22.95
CA ASP A 678 -13.10 -6.01 -22.38
C ASP A 678 -12.52 -6.90 -21.26
N LYS A 679 -11.19 -7.16 -21.30
CA LYS A 679 -10.55 -8.07 -20.35
C LYS A 679 -10.04 -7.34 -19.12
N PRO A 680 -10.29 -7.85 -17.89
CA PRO A 680 -9.76 -7.26 -16.67
C PRO A 680 -8.23 -7.45 -16.57
N VAL A 681 -7.59 -6.71 -15.69
CA VAL A 681 -6.16 -6.90 -15.35
C VAL A 681 -5.98 -7.99 -14.30
N ASN A 682 -6.99 -8.17 -13.44
CA ASN A 682 -7.01 -9.16 -12.37
C ASN A 682 -8.43 -9.73 -12.20
N ILE A 683 -8.50 -11.02 -11.87
CA ILE A 683 -9.72 -11.69 -11.44
C ILE A 683 -9.46 -12.23 -10.03
N PRO A 684 -10.05 -11.61 -8.99
CA PRO A 684 -9.87 -12.05 -7.61
C PRO A 684 -10.23 -13.52 -7.43
N GLY A 685 -9.45 -14.23 -6.61
CA GLY A 685 -9.65 -15.66 -6.35
C GLY A 685 -9.06 -16.61 -7.39
N THR A 686 -8.40 -16.10 -8.44
CA THR A 686 -7.68 -16.91 -9.43
C THR A 686 -6.16 -16.77 -9.26
N VAL A 687 -5.42 -17.81 -9.62
CA VAL A 687 -3.95 -17.83 -9.60
C VAL A 687 -3.44 -18.13 -11.02
N ASP A 688 -3.63 -19.37 -11.50
CA ASP A 688 -3.17 -19.84 -12.80
C ASP A 688 -4.30 -19.88 -13.84
N GLU A 689 -5.54 -19.80 -13.41
CA GLU A 689 -6.73 -19.89 -14.26
C GLU A 689 -6.86 -18.69 -15.20
N TYR A 690 -6.37 -17.54 -14.77
CA TYR A 690 -6.33 -16.31 -15.54
C TYR A 690 -4.92 -15.69 -15.46
N PRO A 691 -4.35 -15.11 -16.56
CA PRO A 691 -3.05 -14.48 -16.55
C PRO A 691 -3.08 -13.10 -15.87
N ASN A 692 -3.37 -13.09 -14.57
CA ASN A 692 -3.43 -11.89 -13.74
C ASN A 692 -2.16 -11.03 -13.87
N TRP A 693 -2.30 -9.72 -13.80
CA TRP A 693 -1.21 -8.72 -13.74
C TRP A 693 -0.28 -8.75 -14.97
N ARG A 694 -0.80 -9.13 -16.14
CA ARG A 694 0.01 -9.28 -17.36
C ARG A 694 -0.56 -8.55 -18.57
N ARG A 695 -1.89 -8.27 -18.60
CA ARG A 695 -2.52 -7.65 -19.75
C ARG A 695 -1.95 -6.25 -20.00
N LYS A 696 -1.57 -5.96 -21.25
CA LYS A 696 -1.14 -4.62 -21.68
C LYS A 696 -2.28 -3.83 -22.30
N LEU A 697 -2.14 -2.51 -22.37
CA LEU A 697 -3.04 -1.66 -23.16
C LEU A 697 -3.03 -2.10 -24.62
N SER A 698 -4.15 -1.87 -25.30
CA SER A 698 -4.33 -2.30 -26.71
C SER A 698 -3.48 -1.51 -27.71
N MET A 699 -3.03 -0.31 -27.33
CA MET A 699 -2.28 0.63 -28.19
C MET A 699 -1.10 1.25 -27.46
N ASN A 700 -0.16 1.84 -28.22
CA ASN A 700 0.90 2.68 -27.67
C ASN A 700 0.35 4.03 -27.20
N LEU A 701 1.02 4.67 -26.25
CA LEU A 701 0.59 5.97 -25.69
C LEU A 701 0.40 7.02 -26.78
N ASP A 702 1.32 7.12 -27.75
CA ASP A 702 1.19 8.07 -28.88
C ASP A 702 -0.09 7.83 -29.67
N GLU A 703 -0.47 6.59 -29.89
CA GLU A 703 -1.68 6.21 -30.64
C GLU A 703 -2.94 6.50 -29.82
N ILE A 704 -2.90 6.26 -28.49
CA ILE A 704 -4.00 6.54 -27.56
C ILE A 704 -4.33 8.04 -27.60
N PHE A 705 -3.32 8.87 -27.37
CA PHE A 705 -3.51 10.31 -27.26
C PHE A 705 -3.63 11.05 -28.62
N ALA A 706 -3.45 10.33 -29.74
CA ALA A 706 -3.83 10.82 -31.07
C ALA A 706 -5.31 10.63 -31.40
N GLN A 707 -6.06 9.80 -30.61
CA GLN A 707 -7.47 9.54 -30.88
C GLN A 707 -8.35 10.74 -30.52
N GLU A 708 -9.29 11.08 -31.39
CA GLU A 708 -10.26 12.15 -31.18
C GLU A 708 -11.18 11.85 -29.99
N ALA A 709 -11.61 10.61 -29.82
CA ALA A 709 -12.46 10.18 -28.70
C ALA A 709 -11.78 10.38 -27.34
N VAL A 710 -10.50 10.01 -27.21
CA VAL A 710 -9.71 10.17 -26.00
C VAL A 710 -9.55 11.66 -25.66
N ASN A 711 -9.23 12.49 -26.62
CA ASN A 711 -9.08 13.93 -26.42
C ASN A 711 -10.42 14.60 -26.05
N ARG A 712 -11.53 14.16 -26.66
CA ARG A 712 -12.88 14.63 -26.31
C ARG A 712 -13.25 14.30 -24.87
N ILE A 713 -13.07 13.05 -24.46
CA ILE A 713 -13.34 12.61 -23.06
C ILE A 713 -12.51 13.45 -22.08
N ALA A 714 -11.20 13.58 -22.29
CA ALA A 714 -10.32 14.33 -21.41
C ALA A 714 -10.72 15.81 -21.30
N THR A 715 -11.11 16.44 -22.42
CA THR A 715 -11.60 17.82 -22.45
C THR A 715 -12.90 17.95 -21.64
N ASN A 716 -13.86 17.06 -21.86
CA ASN A 716 -15.15 17.09 -21.20
C ASN A 716 -15.01 16.81 -19.69
N LEU A 717 -14.13 15.89 -19.28
CA LEU A 717 -13.80 15.66 -17.87
C LEU A 717 -13.26 16.94 -17.22
N THR A 718 -12.29 17.59 -17.85
CA THR A 718 -11.72 18.85 -17.33
C THR A 718 -12.79 19.94 -17.19
N GLU A 719 -13.66 20.12 -18.17
CA GLU A 719 -14.74 21.10 -18.10
C GLU A 719 -15.77 20.80 -17.01
N VAL A 720 -16.18 19.53 -16.89
CA VAL A 720 -17.17 19.11 -15.87
C VAL A 720 -16.58 19.27 -14.48
N ARG A 721 -15.31 18.87 -14.27
CA ARG A 721 -14.62 19.05 -12.96
C ARG A 721 -14.44 20.53 -12.62
N ALA A 722 -14.12 21.37 -13.57
CA ALA A 722 -14.04 22.82 -13.38
C ALA A 722 -15.40 23.43 -12.98
N LYS A 723 -16.51 22.97 -13.58
CA LYS A 723 -17.86 23.41 -13.22
C LYS A 723 -18.33 22.89 -11.86
N ALA A 724 -17.85 21.72 -11.43
CA ALA A 724 -18.15 21.13 -10.14
C ALA A 724 -17.28 21.72 -9.00
N SER A 725 -16.19 22.40 -9.31
CA SER A 725 -15.35 23.15 -8.35
C SER A 725 -16.11 24.35 -7.76
N LYS A 726 -15.84 24.66 -6.49
CA LYS A 726 -16.46 25.78 -5.77
C LYS A 726 -15.76 27.10 -6.09
#